data_902babd8fd756132102c9b75679014df
#
_entry.id   902babd8fd756132102c9b75679014df
#
_cell.length_a   1.000
_cell.length_b   1.000
_cell.length_c   1.000
_cell.angle_alpha   90.00
_cell.angle_beta   90.00
_cell.angle_gamma   90.00
#
_symmetry.space_group_name_H-M   'P 1'
#
loop_
_entity.id
_entity.type
_entity.pdbx_description
1 polymer ?
#
loop_
_entity_poly.entity_id
_entity_poly.type
_entity_poly.pdbx_seq_one_letter_code
_entity_poly.pdbx_strand_id
1 'polypeptide(L)'
;MFALSALISAIGARGQYYDWGVDPASTRWEQIRNDRFRIIYPRDFDTMARRAMHYLNAAGEDIGYGFRRGAMQIPVIMHTRNSVSNGLVMWAPKRIEVLSTPDIDTYSMPWLKQLAAHEQRHAVQYNNLNRHTFRALYYLLGQQGAIVSLLGLPLWYLEGDATMIETDMSSFGRGRQPSFSMAYRAKSGKIADGRNPDRWFCGSYREYIPDHYKLGYQMVTYAYDKYGRVIGDDIADYASRYPFLFFTTDIALKKRFGTRTRKLFTETFDSLQTFWNALPEVEPTTAVIPTPTTSYTTYSHPQAIDSVHIIALKSDMDRTARLVEVDMRTGEERTISHVGSVSTRPAIADNGTIWWSEYRRSLLWGERYDSRLCWADLEKGRLHSIVTATNVLYPTPIEGDSLAWVEYDKSGYYSIAIGRHCEGKALVHNRLHRFPIGEQIHGLAWDKSSEKLYFIGLNDDGMYLGAVDREGRKEQLTQAAYVTLSDLRAEGGRLYFGSIRSGRDEAHAFDLATGREWQLTVSEYGSFDPAPAGDKLLVTTYDEEGYLLAAQPLDSYRVREVEWSKLPTEIVNPKRQRLPVVNLDTVRATESALLAQRQQTPSRRYRKGLNYFNIHSWAPVSIDLFDAIDNFTFDPQLGATIISQNLLSSVTAFATYGWHHERGSMIRGGIDFRALGPHIELRGQYGGMLQPFYKPSNDEIPDPTQPLKNYYNVAARISLPMQLSSGHHLRYLTPLVEWQYFNGLTYDQERGRYNQGVNRLTSSITFGDNVRSATRDLLPRWGYALRLSHSFSPTDRNFAHSLTIFGQGITPAIGRHHSLRLRAVFQTNERGKTYSFYQRELYPRGAAYEPLSRPTHYIAGAADYQMPLCYPEGGIPAVIYIKRISLNLGFHYAAMHTFNGKSDSYTWQKVNSFGGDLIFDINLLRMPAAATSTLKLSLYKPSNRKGVHFSAGVGFPI
;
A
#
# COMPACT_ATOMS: atom_id res chain seq x y z
N MET A 1 17.61 -21.81 -10.80
CA MET A 1 17.87 -20.37 -10.85
C MET A 1 16.96 -19.63 -11.82
N PHE A 2 16.92 -20.02 -13.09
CA PHE A 2 15.99 -19.42 -14.08
C PHE A 2 14.51 -19.52 -13.69
N ALA A 3 14.05 -20.66 -13.19
CA ALA A 3 12.68 -20.86 -12.74
C ALA A 3 12.33 -19.97 -11.52
N LEU A 4 13.25 -19.77 -10.59
CA LEU A 4 13.05 -18.90 -9.42
C LEU A 4 13.06 -17.42 -9.84
N SER A 5 13.96 -17.01 -10.75
CA SER A 5 13.98 -15.65 -11.30
C SER A 5 12.71 -15.37 -12.12
N ALA A 6 12.22 -16.35 -12.86
CA ALA A 6 10.99 -16.23 -13.64
C ALA A 6 9.73 -16.18 -12.75
N LEU A 7 9.69 -16.97 -11.69
CA LEU A 7 8.62 -16.95 -10.68
C LEU A 7 8.58 -15.61 -9.95
N ILE A 8 9.74 -15.08 -9.53
CA ILE A 8 9.86 -13.78 -8.88
C ILE A 8 9.53 -12.64 -9.87
N SER A 9 9.86 -12.80 -11.15
CA SER A 9 9.46 -11.84 -12.21
C SER A 9 7.95 -11.82 -12.43
N ALA A 10 7.28 -12.97 -12.33
CA ALA A 10 5.81 -13.05 -12.43
C ALA A 10 5.13 -12.36 -11.23
N ILE A 11 5.72 -12.44 -10.03
CA ILE A 11 5.23 -11.78 -8.81
C ILE A 11 5.42 -10.26 -8.90
N GLY A 12 6.60 -9.81 -9.35
CA GLY A 12 6.84 -8.39 -9.61
C GLY A 12 5.95 -7.83 -10.73
N ALA A 13 5.59 -8.67 -11.72
CA ALA A 13 4.68 -8.30 -12.79
C ALA A 13 3.25 -8.04 -12.28
N ARG A 14 2.77 -8.78 -11.29
CA ARG A 14 1.42 -8.60 -10.75
C ARG A 14 1.26 -7.24 -10.07
N GLY A 15 2.17 -6.83 -9.18
CA GLY A 15 2.17 -5.51 -8.56
C GLY A 15 2.25 -4.38 -9.59
N GLN A 16 3.07 -4.53 -10.63
CA GLN A 16 3.23 -3.50 -11.66
C GLN A 16 2.06 -3.39 -12.64
N TYR A 17 1.32 -4.46 -12.91
CA TYR A 17 0.30 -4.46 -13.96
C TYR A 17 -1.14 -4.40 -13.45
N TYR A 18 -1.41 -4.79 -12.19
CA TYR A 18 -2.78 -4.97 -11.70
C TYR A 18 -3.15 -4.19 -10.45
N ASP A 19 -2.20 -3.85 -9.60
CA ASP A 19 -2.49 -3.13 -8.35
C ASP A 19 -2.62 -1.62 -8.54
N TRP A 20 -2.17 -1.10 -9.68
CA TRP A 20 -2.35 0.30 -10.06
C TRP A 20 -3.71 0.45 -10.74
N GLY A 21 -4.55 1.24 -10.06
CA GLY A 21 -5.87 1.55 -10.55
C GLY A 21 -5.84 2.52 -11.73
N VAL A 22 -7.01 2.93 -12.13
CA VAL A 22 -7.22 3.92 -13.19
C VAL A 22 -7.95 5.13 -12.63
N ASP A 23 -7.72 6.27 -13.26
CA ASP A 23 -8.48 7.49 -13.01
C ASP A 23 -9.87 7.44 -13.65
N PRO A 24 -10.83 8.25 -13.12
CA PRO A 24 -12.16 8.34 -13.69
C PRO A 24 -12.14 8.61 -15.20
N ALA A 25 -13.00 7.90 -15.94
CA ALA A 25 -13.12 8.01 -17.39
C ALA A 25 -13.32 9.46 -17.86
N SER A 26 -14.01 10.28 -17.06
CA SER A 26 -14.27 11.70 -17.32
C SER A 26 -13.06 12.61 -17.20
N THR A 27 -11.91 12.12 -16.67
CA THR A 27 -10.69 12.92 -16.51
C THR A 27 -10.14 13.34 -17.86
N ARG A 28 -9.98 14.65 -18.06
CA ARG A 28 -9.38 15.25 -19.24
C ARG A 28 -7.90 15.47 -18.95
N TRP A 29 -7.04 14.87 -19.75
CA TRP A 29 -5.60 14.89 -19.56
C TRP A 29 -4.93 15.89 -20.48
N GLU A 30 -3.95 16.58 -19.94
CA GLU A 30 -3.02 17.46 -20.66
C GLU A 30 -1.58 17.02 -20.38
N GLN A 31 -0.67 17.58 -21.12
CA GLN A 31 0.76 17.32 -20.96
C GLN A 31 1.57 18.58 -21.27
N ILE A 32 2.65 18.74 -20.51
CA ILE A 32 3.73 19.68 -20.79
C ILE A 32 5.03 18.90 -20.99
N ARG A 33 5.90 19.41 -21.83
CA ARG A 33 7.16 18.73 -22.13
C ARG A 33 8.27 19.75 -22.32
N ASN A 34 9.44 19.48 -21.72
CA ASN A 34 10.71 20.12 -22.04
C ASN A 34 11.75 19.04 -22.44
N ASP A 35 13.02 19.41 -22.52
CA ASP A 35 14.10 18.50 -22.93
C ASP A 35 14.36 17.38 -21.92
N ARG A 36 14.01 17.57 -20.64
CA ARG A 36 14.25 16.61 -19.55
C ARG A 36 13.02 15.82 -19.14
N PHE A 37 11.83 16.47 -19.11
CA PHE A 37 10.62 15.88 -18.54
C PHE A 37 9.42 15.96 -19.46
N ARG A 38 8.52 15.00 -19.33
CA ARG A 38 7.15 15.00 -19.85
C ARG A 38 6.21 14.77 -18.69
N ILE A 39 5.43 15.78 -18.29
CA ILE A 39 4.44 15.66 -17.24
C ILE A 39 3.05 15.52 -17.88
N ILE A 40 2.31 14.47 -17.48
CA ILE A 40 0.93 14.19 -17.90
C ILE A 40 0.05 14.39 -16.68
N TYR A 41 -0.96 15.24 -16.77
CA TYR A 41 -1.76 15.67 -15.62
C TYR A 41 -3.21 15.96 -16.02
N PRO A 42 -4.19 15.87 -15.06
CA PRO A 42 -5.54 16.35 -15.29
C PRO A 42 -5.58 17.85 -15.59
N ARG A 43 -6.40 18.26 -16.56
CA ARG A 43 -6.48 19.65 -17.07
C ARG A 43 -6.60 20.71 -15.96
N ASP A 44 -7.35 20.42 -14.92
CA ASP A 44 -7.60 21.34 -13.81
C ASP A 44 -6.32 21.59 -12.95
N PHE A 45 -5.24 20.83 -13.15
CA PHE A 45 -4.01 20.85 -12.34
C PHE A 45 -2.81 21.51 -13.02
N ASP A 46 -3.01 22.30 -14.09
CA ASP A 46 -1.93 22.91 -14.92
C ASP A 46 -0.90 23.69 -14.10
N THR A 47 -1.35 24.56 -13.19
CA THR A 47 -0.43 25.39 -12.39
C THR A 47 0.44 24.55 -11.46
N MET A 48 -0.12 23.53 -10.80
CA MET A 48 0.64 22.64 -9.93
C MET A 48 1.58 21.73 -10.73
N ALA A 49 1.18 21.26 -11.92
CA ALA A 49 2.08 20.52 -12.82
C ALA A 49 3.29 21.37 -13.27
N ARG A 50 3.09 22.65 -13.47
CA ARG A 50 4.20 23.58 -13.77
C ARG A 50 5.09 23.83 -12.56
N ARG A 51 4.54 23.95 -11.36
CA ARG A 51 5.32 23.98 -10.10
C ARG A 51 6.18 22.74 -9.97
N ALA A 52 5.60 21.55 -10.20
CA ALA A 52 6.35 20.30 -10.20
C ALA A 52 7.50 20.30 -11.21
N MET A 53 7.25 20.74 -12.46
CA MET A 53 8.29 20.84 -13.47
C MET A 53 9.40 21.83 -13.07
N HIS A 54 9.06 22.94 -12.41
CA HIS A 54 10.02 23.91 -11.90
C HIS A 54 10.96 23.27 -10.86
N TYR A 55 10.42 22.55 -9.89
CA TYR A 55 11.21 21.85 -8.86
C TYR A 55 12.03 20.70 -9.44
N LEU A 56 11.46 19.92 -10.38
CA LEU A 56 12.17 18.85 -11.09
C LEU A 56 13.37 19.38 -11.87
N ASN A 57 13.24 20.53 -12.53
CA ASN A 57 14.35 21.16 -13.26
C ASN A 57 15.45 21.64 -12.30
N ALA A 58 15.06 22.27 -11.18
CA ALA A 58 16.01 22.77 -10.20
C ALA A 58 16.82 21.65 -9.52
N ALA A 59 16.18 20.55 -9.17
CA ALA A 59 16.87 19.38 -8.59
C ALA A 59 17.75 18.65 -9.63
N GLY A 60 17.37 18.72 -10.91
CA GLY A 60 17.85 17.81 -11.96
C GLY A 60 19.33 17.88 -12.30
N GLU A 61 20.04 18.93 -11.92
CA GLU A 61 21.48 19.03 -12.18
C GLU A 61 22.30 18.21 -11.18
N ASP A 62 21.98 18.32 -9.92
CA ASP A 62 22.75 17.70 -8.82
C ASP A 62 22.19 16.38 -8.35
N ILE A 63 20.97 16.00 -8.75
CA ILE A 63 20.33 14.76 -8.34
C ILE A 63 21.15 13.51 -8.69
N GLY A 64 22.03 13.62 -9.70
CA GLY A 64 22.96 12.57 -10.13
C GLY A 64 24.22 12.46 -9.31
N TYR A 65 24.44 13.30 -8.29
CA TYR A 65 25.67 13.32 -7.50
C TYR A 65 26.08 11.92 -7.04
N GLY A 66 27.35 11.59 -7.23
CA GLY A 66 27.94 10.29 -6.87
C GLY A 66 27.65 9.14 -7.82
N PHE A 67 26.86 9.35 -8.88
CA PHE A 67 26.62 8.37 -9.94
C PHE A 67 27.25 8.80 -11.27
N ARG A 68 27.56 7.84 -12.14
CA ARG A 68 28.13 8.11 -13.48
C ARG A 68 27.14 8.74 -14.47
N ARG A 69 25.84 8.48 -14.27
CA ARG A 69 24.77 8.96 -15.14
C ARG A 69 23.74 9.69 -14.30
N GLY A 70 23.25 10.81 -14.80
CA GLY A 70 22.11 11.52 -14.23
C GLY A 70 20.79 10.77 -14.36
N ALA A 71 19.68 11.44 -14.02
CA ALA A 71 18.35 10.88 -14.17
C ALA A 71 18.04 10.54 -15.64
N MET A 72 17.40 9.41 -15.88
CA MET A 72 16.89 9.08 -17.20
C MET A 72 15.67 9.94 -17.53
N GLN A 73 15.44 10.15 -18.83
CA GLN A 73 14.17 10.75 -19.27
C GLN A 73 13.03 9.78 -18.98
N ILE A 74 12.06 10.24 -18.17
CA ILE A 74 10.94 9.44 -17.71
C ILE A 74 9.69 10.33 -17.65
N PRO A 75 8.51 9.85 -18.14
CA PRO A 75 7.28 10.60 -17.98
C PRO A 75 6.83 10.60 -16.51
N VAL A 76 6.25 11.71 -16.09
CA VAL A 76 5.64 11.89 -14.77
C VAL A 76 4.12 11.94 -14.94
N ILE A 77 3.40 11.09 -14.25
CA ILE A 77 1.93 11.04 -14.27
C ILE A 77 1.42 11.57 -12.93
N MET A 78 0.53 12.56 -12.96
CA MET A 78 -0.01 13.17 -11.75
C MET A 78 -1.48 12.80 -11.57
N HIS A 79 -1.80 12.19 -10.42
CA HIS A 79 -3.17 11.82 -10.03
C HIS A 79 -3.69 12.82 -9.00
N THR A 80 -4.83 13.46 -9.26
CA THR A 80 -5.30 14.60 -8.46
C THR A 80 -6.58 14.34 -7.66
N ARG A 81 -7.24 13.21 -7.88
CA ARG A 81 -8.47 12.84 -7.19
C ARG A 81 -8.18 11.78 -6.13
N ASN A 82 -7.23 12.06 -5.27
CA ASN A 82 -6.84 11.17 -4.18
C ASN A 82 -6.79 11.92 -2.85
N SER A 83 -6.90 11.18 -1.76
CA SER A 83 -6.79 11.68 -0.38
C SER A 83 -5.59 11.07 0.31
N VAL A 84 -4.69 10.48 -0.44
CA VAL A 84 -3.44 9.84 0.01
C VAL A 84 -2.28 10.51 -0.71
N SER A 85 -1.18 10.71 -0.03
CA SER A 85 0.07 11.14 -0.63
C SER A 85 0.95 9.94 -0.93
N ASN A 86 1.54 9.91 -2.11
CA ASN A 86 2.57 8.94 -2.50
C ASN A 86 3.32 9.40 -3.75
N GLY A 87 4.54 8.93 -3.90
CA GLY A 87 5.30 8.99 -5.14
C GLY A 87 5.98 7.65 -5.37
N LEU A 88 6.19 7.29 -6.62
CA LEU A 88 6.98 6.10 -6.92
C LEU A 88 7.48 6.10 -8.36
N VAL A 89 8.59 5.41 -8.58
CA VAL A 89 9.15 5.17 -9.91
C VAL A 89 8.84 3.75 -10.35
N MET A 90 8.04 3.65 -11.42
CA MET A 90 7.74 2.39 -12.08
C MET A 90 8.79 2.10 -13.15
N TRP A 91 9.20 0.85 -13.25
CA TRP A 91 10.19 0.47 -14.25
C TRP A 91 9.58 -0.02 -15.57
N ALA A 92 8.44 -0.66 -15.56
CA ALA A 92 7.81 -1.23 -16.75
C ALA A 92 6.28 -1.05 -16.76
N PRO A 93 5.72 -0.15 -17.56
CA PRO A 93 6.41 0.88 -18.34
C PRO A 93 7.05 1.96 -17.48
N LYS A 94 8.19 2.49 -17.92
CA LYS A 94 8.93 3.55 -17.19
C LYS A 94 8.08 4.79 -17.01
N ARG A 95 7.87 5.18 -15.77
CA ARG A 95 7.19 6.42 -15.39
C ARG A 95 7.38 6.72 -13.90
N ILE A 96 7.19 7.96 -13.53
CA ILE A 96 6.99 8.39 -12.14
C ILE A 96 5.49 8.60 -11.97
N GLU A 97 4.90 7.98 -10.96
CA GLU A 97 3.52 8.22 -10.53
C GLU A 97 3.54 9.13 -9.32
N VAL A 98 2.71 10.16 -9.33
CA VAL A 98 2.58 11.14 -8.25
C VAL A 98 1.13 11.22 -7.83
N LEU A 99 0.83 10.84 -6.60
CA LEU A 99 -0.41 11.18 -5.93
C LEU A 99 -0.25 12.59 -5.38
N SER A 100 -0.99 13.54 -5.94
CA SER A 100 -0.70 14.97 -5.78
C SER A 100 -1.20 15.60 -4.49
N THR A 101 -1.97 14.87 -3.67
CA THR A 101 -2.36 15.32 -2.33
C THR A 101 -1.13 15.40 -1.44
N PRO A 102 -0.85 16.56 -0.84
CA PRO A 102 0.29 16.69 0.06
C PRO A 102 0.19 15.77 1.28
N ASP A 103 1.35 15.35 1.77
CA ASP A 103 1.43 14.55 2.99
C ASP A 103 0.97 15.38 4.20
N ILE A 104 0.22 14.74 5.09
CA ILE A 104 -0.30 15.36 6.30
C ILE A 104 0.82 15.47 7.35
N ASP A 105 1.61 14.40 7.49
CA ASP A 105 2.76 14.32 8.40
C ASP A 105 4.02 14.92 7.74
N THR A 106 3.85 16.09 7.10
CA THR A 106 4.93 16.70 6.34
C THR A 106 5.91 17.46 7.24
N TYR A 107 7.06 17.73 6.67
CA TYR A 107 8.04 18.66 7.24
C TYR A 107 8.09 19.93 6.38
N SER A 108 8.89 20.90 6.77
CA SER A 108 8.88 22.27 6.22
C SER A 108 9.37 22.37 4.78
N MET A 109 8.88 21.51 3.90
CA MET A 109 9.13 21.52 2.46
C MET A 109 7.86 21.15 1.69
N PRO A 110 7.42 21.97 0.70
CA PRO A 110 6.26 21.65 -0.13
C PRO A 110 6.38 20.26 -0.77
N TRP A 111 5.28 19.48 -0.75
CA TRP A 111 5.23 18.08 -1.20
C TRP A 111 5.84 17.82 -2.58
N LEU A 112 5.47 18.63 -3.59
CA LEU A 112 6.01 18.45 -4.94
C LEU A 112 7.51 18.75 -5.03
N LYS A 113 8.05 19.63 -4.18
CA LYS A 113 9.48 19.92 -4.09
C LYS A 113 10.25 18.74 -3.51
N GLN A 114 9.72 18.12 -2.46
CA GLN A 114 10.25 16.90 -1.85
C GLN A 114 10.29 15.75 -2.86
N LEU A 115 9.15 15.48 -3.53
CA LEU A 115 9.07 14.42 -4.54
C LEU A 115 10.03 14.66 -5.71
N ALA A 116 10.25 15.92 -6.10
CA ALA A 116 11.19 16.25 -7.15
C ALA A 116 12.62 15.80 -6.82
N ALA A 117 13.05 15.85 -5.56
CA ALA A 117 14.34 15.31 -5.15
C ALA A 117 14.32 13.78 -5.02
N HIS A 118 13.32 13.24 -4.33
CA HIS A 118 13.27 11.82 -3.99
C HIS A 118 13.08 10.93 -5.23
N GLU A 119 12.03 11.14 -6.01
CA GLU A 119 11.69 10.28 -7.15
C GLU A 119 12.69 10.37 -8.30
N GLN A 120 13.27 11.56 -8.51
CA GLN A 120 14.33 11.66 -9.51
C GLN A 120 15.59 10.87 -9.13
N ARG A 121 15.89 10.74 -7.81
CA ARG A 121 17.03 9.92 -7.37
C ARG A 121 16.84 8.46 -7.76
N HIS A 122 15.62 7.93 -7.68
CA HIS A 122 15.32 6.59 -8.19
C HIS A 122 15.50 6.49 -9.71
N ALA A 123 15.15 7.54 -10.46
CA ALA A 123 15.42 7.58 -11.89
C ALA A 123 16.93 7.56 -12.20
N VAL A 124 17.77 8.17 -11.33
CA VAL A 124 19.26 8.07 -11.41
C VAL A 124 19.73 6.65 -11.12
N GLN A 125 19.27 6.06 -10.03
CA GLN A 125 19.61 4.69 -9.63
C GLN A 125 19.31 3.71 -10.77
N TYR A 126 18.12 3.78 -11.35
CA TYR A 126 17.71 2.91 -12.46
C TYR A 126 18.51 3.15 -13.74
N ASN A 127 18.84 4.41 -14.08
CA ASN A 127 19.70 4.69 -15.23
C ASN A 127 21.11 4.11 -15.07
N ASN A 128 21.60 4.05 -13.83
CA ASN A 128 22.91 3.48 -13.52
C ASN A 128 22.90 1.95 -13.43
N LEU A 129 21.76 1.32 -13.21
CA LEU A 129 21.59 -0.11 -13.40
C LEU A 129 21.62 -0.52 -14.87
N ASN A 130 21.17 0.34 -15.79
CA ASN A 130 21.11 0.03 -17.23
C ASN A 130 22.48 0.11 -17.90
N ARG A 131 23.42 -0.71 -17.40
CA ARG A 131 24.81 -0.85 -17.88
C ARG A 131 25.14 -2.35 -18.05
N HIS A 132 26.28 -2.65 -18.66
CA HIS A 132 26.88 -3.99 -18.76
C HIS A 132 25.90 -5.10 -19.17
N THR A 133 25.95 -6.25 -18.51
CA THR A 133 25.10 -7.42 -18.76
C THR A 133 23.62 -7.09 -18.64
N PHE A 134 23.25 -6.22 -17.68
CA PHE A 134 21.88 -5.78 -17.52
C PHE A 134 21.36 -5.03 -18.77
N ARG A 135 22.19 -4.23 -19.44
CA ARG A 135 21.80 -3.55 -20.66
C ARG A 135 21.51 -4.56 -21.80
N ALA A 136 22.27 -5.65 -21.85
CA ALA A 136 21.98 -6.73 -22.80
C ALA A 136 20.64 -7.40 -22.50
N LEU A 137 20.33 -7.66 -21.22
CA LEU A 137 19.02 -8.17 -20.80
C LEU A 137 17.89 -7.20 -21.13
N TYR A 138 18.14 -5.89 -21.01
CA TYR A 138 17.16 -4.89 -21.40
C TYR A 138 16.83 -4.93 -22.89
N TYR A 139 17.81 -5.16 -23.76
CA TYR A 139 17.54 -5.37 -25.19
C TYR A 139 16.85 -6.69 -25.50
N LEU A 140 17.11 -7.74 -24.71
CA LEU A 140 16.51 -9.05 -24.88
C LEU A 140 15.09 -9.17 -24.33
N LEU A 141 14.78 -8.46 -23.23
CA LEU A 141 13.55 -8.60 -22.46
C LEU A 141 12.73 -7.29 -22.37
N GLY A 142 13.22 -6.21 -22.99
CA GLY A 142 12.63 -4.90 -22.86
C GLY A 142 12.75 -4.36 -21.42
N GLN A 143 11.83 -3.50 -21.03
CA GLN A 143 11.83 -2.89 -19.71
C GLN A 143 11.65 -3.90 -18.58
N GLN A 144 10.99 -5.02 -18.81
CA GLN A 144 10.84 -6.12 -17.84
C GLN A 144 12.17 -6.75 -17.43
N GLY A 145 13.19 -6.71 -18.28
CA GLY A 145 14.52 -7.22 -17.95
C GLY A 145 15.13 -6.61 -16.70
N ALA A 146 14.70 -5.40 -16.35
CA ALA A 146 15.11 -4.70 -15.16
C ALA A 146 14.70 -5.37 -13.84
N ILE A 147 13.58 -6.05 -13.80
CA ILE A 147 13.06 -6.70 -12.59
C ILE A 147 14.06 -7.71 -12.04
N VAL A 148 14.78 -8.42 -12.92
CA VAL A 148 15.76 -9.43 -12.52
C VAL A 148 16.88 -8.83 -11.64
N SER A 149 17.32 -7.61 -11.95
CA SER A 149 18.42 -6.96 -11.18
C SER A 149 17.93 -6.26 -9.93
N LEU A 150 16.67 -5.80 -9.92
CA LEU A 150 16.09 -5.21 -8.72
C LEU A 150 16.01 -6.21 -7.56
N LEU A 151 15.93 -7.51 -7.85
CA LEU A 151 15.96 -8.57 -6.84
C LEU A 151 17.28 -8.64 -6.04
N GLY A 152 18.36 -8.22 -6.65
CA GLY A 152 19.69 -8.16 -6.00
C GLY A 152 19.96 -6.87 -5.23
N LEU A 153 19.07 -5.87 -5.33
CA LEU A 153 19.20 -4.58 -4.68
C LEU A 153 18.25 -4.46 -3.48
N PRO A 154 18.77 -4.28 -2.27
CA PRO A 154 17.94 -4.16 -1.10
C PRO A 154 17.27 -2.77 -1.05
N LEU A 155 16.01 -2.72 -0.63
CA LEU A 155 15.26 -1.46 -0.50
C LEU A 155 15.92 -0.47 0.46
N TRP A 156 16.56 -0.95 1.54
CA TRP A 156 17.28 -0.05 2.45
C TRP A 156 18.32 0.80 1.72
N TYR A 157 18.98 0.25 0.70
CA TYR A 157 19.96 0.99 -0.10
C TYR A 157 19.26 1.99 -1.04
N LEU A 158 18.22 1.56 -1.78
CA LEU A 158 17.52 2.41 -2.73
C LEU A 158 16.87 3.61 -2.03
N GLU A 159 16.10 3.36 -0.98
CA GLU A 159 15.39 4.39 -0.23
C GLU A 159 16.30 5.22 0.67
N GLY A 160 17.33 4.59 1.24
CA GLY A 160 18.32 5.30 2.05
C GLY A 160 19.12 6.32 1.26
N ASP A 161 19.54 5.98 0.03
CA ASP A 161 20.24 6.89 -0.88
C ASP A 161 19.33 8.03 -1.35
N ALA A 162 18.07 7.75 -1.66
CA ALA A 162 17.08 8.76 -2.03
C ALA A 162 16.78 9.72 -0.86
N THR A 163 16.63 9.19 0.35
CA THR A 163 16.43 9.99 1.57
C THR A 163 17.66 10.83 1.91
N MET A 164 18.86 10.32 1.69
CA MET A 164 20.11 11.08 1.91
C MET A 164 20.18 12.28 0.97
N ILE A 165 19.95 12.12 -0.33
CA ILE A 165 20.03 13.21 -1.29
C ILE A 165 18.95 14.27 -1.05
N GLU A 166 17.70 13.84 -0.78
CA GLU A 166 16.59 14.70 -0.39
C GLU A 166 16.95 15.55 0.84
N THR A 167 17.57 14.92 1.85
CA THR A 167 17.98 15.58 3.09
C THR A 167 19.09 16.59 2.85
N ASP A 168 20.04 16.33 1.96
CA ASP A 168 21.16 17.23 1.68
C ASP A 168 20.82 18.37 0.72
N MET A 169 19.80 18.16 -0.12
CA MET A 169 19.28 19.22 -0.99
C MET A 169 18.40 20.24 -0.25
N SER A 170 18.16 20.07 1.05
CA SER A 170 17.34 20.99 1.84
C SER A 170 17.89 21.16 3.25
N SER A 171 17.56 22.27 3.90
CA SER A 171 17.76 22.44 5.34
C SER A 171 16.81 21.56 6.18
N PHE A 172 15.83 20.93 5.55
CA PHE A 172 14.73 20.21 6.20
C PHE A 172 14.33 18.87 5.58
N GLY A 173 15.25 18.09 5.03
CA GLY A 173 14.96 16.73 4.62
C GLY A 173 14.59 15.81 5.79
N ARG A 174 13.87 14.69 5.49
CA ARG A 174 13.40 13.71 6.50
C ARG A 174 14.48 13.25 7.48
N GLY A 175 15.70 13.06 7.00
CA GLY A 175 16.81 12.60 7.83
C GLY A 175 17.24 13.58 8.93
N ARG A 176 16.78 14.85 8.89
CA ARG A 176 17.06 15.84 9.94
C ARG A 176 16.01 15.87 11.03
N GLN A 177 14.84 15.25 10.80
CA GLN A 177 13.77 15.19 11.77
C GLN A 177 14.21 14.35 12.98
N PRO A 178 14.06 14.81 14.22
CA PRO A 178 14.41 14.02 15.40
C PRO A 178 13.64 12.70 15.46
N SER A 179 12.35 12.71 15.11
CA SER A 179 11.50 11.53 15.02
C SER A 179 11.96 10.48 14.01
N PHE A 180 12.78 10.86 13.01
CA PHE A 180 13.25 9.91 12.00
C PHE A 180 14.23 8.88 12.57
N SER A 181 15.07 9.25 13.53
CA SER A 181 16.01 8.35 14.25
C SER A 181 15.48 7.84 15.59
N MET A 182 14.37 8.40 16.09
CA MET A 182 13.85 8.22 17.44
C MET A 182 13.69 6.74 17.85
N ALA A 183 13.02 5.94 17.02
CA ALA A 183 12.78 4.54 17.32
C ALA A 183 14.07 3.69 17.37
N TYR A 184 15.09 4.03 16.57
CA TYR A 184 16.41 3.40 16.67
C TYR A 184 17.14 3.82 17.93
N ARG A 185 17.03 5.09 18.32
CA ARG A 185 17.63 5.62 19.55
C ARG A 185 17.03 4.94 20.78
N ALA A 186 15.70 4.84 20.88
CA ALA A 186 15.03 4.16 21.97
C ALA A 186 15.38 2.66 22.07
N LYS A 187 15.70 2.02 20.94
CA LYS A 187 16.05 0.59 20.86
C LYS A 187 17.55 0.33 20.76
N SER A 188 18.40 1.34 20.96
CA SER A 188 19.86 1.21 20.74
C SER A 188 20.49 0.08 21.55
N GLY A 189 20.10 -0.13 22.80
CA GLY A 189 20.53 -1.25 23.62
C GLY A 189 20.19 -2.62 23.00
N LYS A 190 19.00 -2.79 22.48
CA LYS A 190 18.57 -4.05 21.82
C LYS A 190 19.33 -4.34 20.53
N ILE A 191 19.81 -3.30 19.84
CA ILE A 191 20.63 -3.45 18.62
C ILE A 191 22.02 -3.93 19.01
N ALA A 192 22.61 -3.35 20.06
CA ALA A 192 23.95 -3.66 20.55
C ALA A 192 24.07 -5.07 21.14
N ASP A 193 23.02 -5.61 21.76
CA ASP A 193 22.99 -6.96 22.35
C ASP A 193 23.24 -8.11 21.35
N GLY A 194 23.70 -7.81 20.14
CA GLY A 194 24.14 -8.78 19.14
C GLY A 194 23.03 -9.66 18.57
N ARG A 195 21.77 -9.29 18.71
CA ARG A 195 20.64 -9.99 18.08
C ARG A 195 20.78 -9.97 16.56
N ASN A 196 20.26 -11.03 15.92
CA ASN A 196 20.33 -11.21 14.47
C ASN A 196 19.95 -9.93 13.70
N PRO A 197 20.90 -9.29 12.95
CA PRO A 197 20.61 -8.05 12.22
C PRO A 197 19.52 -8.22 11.16
N ASP A 198 19.24 -9.44 10.67
CA ASP A 198 18.20 -9.70 9.66
C ASP A 198 16.80 -9.28 10.13
N ARG A 199 16.56 -9.26 11.45
CA ARG A 199 15.34 -8.74 12.06
C ARG A 199 15.11 -7.28 11.72
N TRP A 200 16.12 -6.44 11.70
CA TRP A 200 16.03 -5.01 11.40
C TRP A 200 15.78 -4.72 9.93
N PHE A 201 16.11 -5.66 9.04
CA PHE A 201 15.76 -5.59 7.62
C PHE A 201 14.37 -6.15 7.32
N CYS A 202 14.01 -7.26 7.93
CA CYS A 202 12.83 -8.05 7.61
C CYS A 202 11.59 -7.69 8.44
N GLY A 203 11.76 -6.96 9.56
CA GLY A 203 10.68 -6.66 10.49
C GLY A 203 10.39 -7.80 11.47
N SER A 204 9.49 -7.58 12.43
CA SER A 204 9.16 -8.50 13.52
C SER A 204 7.65 -8.54 13.78
N TYR A 205 7.17 -9.69 14.31
CA TYR A 205 5.85 -9.79 14.92
C TYR A 205 5.90 -9.70 16.45
N ARG A 206 7.10 -9.66 17.05
CA ARG A 206 7.25 -9.47 18.51
C ARG A 206 7.22 -8.03 18.90
N GLU A 207 7.90 -7.17 18.11
CA GLU A 207 8.05 -5.75 18.39
C GLU A 207 8.06 -4.92 17.11
N TYR A 208 7.83 -3.64 17.24
CA TYR A 208 7.96 -2.70 16.12
C TYR A 208 9.41 -2.56 15.69
N ILE A 209 9.64 -2.69 14.39
CA ILE A 209 10.92 -2.40 13.75
C ILE A 209 10.70 -1.23 12.79
N PRO A 210 11.53 -0.17 12.87
CA PRO A 210 11.46 0.94 11.93
C PRO A 210 11.64 0.49 10.48
N ASP A 211 11.07 1.23 9.56
CA ASP A 211 11.06 0.90 8.15
C ASP A 211 12.44 1.00 7.47
N HIS A 212 12.51 0.56 6.23
CA HIS A 212 13.72 0.54 5.42
C HIS A 212 14.21 1.94 4.99
N TYR A 213 13.39 2.98 5.02
CA TYR A 213 13.79 4.37 4.79
C TYR A 213 14.71 4.86 5.90
N LYS A 214 14.25 4.68 7.15
CA LYS A 214 15.00 5.06 8.35
C LYS A 214 16.29 4.25 8.49
N LEU A 215 16.20 2.92 8.28
CA LEU A 215 17.38 2.04 8.29
C LEU A 215 18.40 2.44 7.22
N GLY A 216 17.90 2.61 5.99
CA GLY A 216 18.72 2.90 4.84
C GLY A 216 19.45 4.23 4.95
N TYR A 217 18.73 5.27 5.39
CA TYR A 217 19.33 6.58 5.63
C TYR A 217 20.53 6.50 6.58
N GLN A 218 20.39 5.83 7.74
CA GLN A 218 21.47 5.72 8.71
C GLN A 218 22.69 4.98 8.11
N MET A 219 22.45 3.87 7.42
CA MET A 219 23.53 3.07 6.84
C MET A 219 24.23 3.77 5.66
N VAL A 220 23.47 4.44 4.78
CA VAL A 220 24.02 5.12 3.60
C VAL A 220 24.79 6.38 4.01
N THR A 221 24.26 7.17 4.95
CA THR A 221 24.95 8.35 5.47
C THR A 221 26.23 8.00 6.21
N TYR A 222 26.21 6.99 7.08
CA TYR A 222 27.41 6.49 7.75
C TYR A 222 28.46 6.00 6.75
N ALA A 223 28.05 5.28 5.72
CA ALA A 223 28.97 4.83 4.69
C ALA A 223 29.60 6.00 3.92
N TYR A 224 28.82 7.05 3.63
CA TYR A 224 29.33 8.26 3.02
C TYR A 224 30.37 8.97 3.91
N ASP A 225 30.06 9.19 5.18
CA ASP A 225 30.95 9.85 6.14
C ASP A 225 32.24 9.05 6.31
N LYS A 226 32.16 7.73 6.36
CA LYS A 226 33.33 6.84 6.54
C LYS A 226 34.21 6.73 5.31
N TYR A 227 33.62 6.64 4.13
CA TYR A 227 34.37 6.38 2.88
C TYR A 227 34.56 7.60 2.00
N GLY A 228 33.95 8.76 2.36
CA GLY A 228 34.05 10.02 1.62
C GLY A 228 33.37 10.02 0.24
N ARG A 229 32.53 9.02 -0.04
CA ARG A 229 31.83 8.93 -1.32
C ARG A 229 30.52 8.14 -1.23
N VAL A 230 29.62 8.43 -2.15
CA VAL A 230 28.35 7.72 -2.26
C VAL A 230 28.60 6.29 -2.73
N ILE A 231 28.12 5.29 -1.96
CA ILE A 231 28.29 3.86 -2.26
C ILE A 231 27.41 3.38 -3.42
N GLY A 232 26.43 4.19 -3.82
CA GLY A 232 25.38 3.81 -4.75
C GLY A 232 25.85 3.41 -6.13
N ASP A 233 26.79 4.16 -6.73
CA ASP A 233 27.30 3.81 -8.07
C ASP A 233 28.02 2.47 -8.07
N ASP A 234 28.78 2.17 -7.01
CA ASP A 234 29.53 0.90 -6.92
C ASP A 234 28.59 -0.30 -6.80
N ILE A 235 27.51 -0.17 -6.02
CA ILE A 235 26.47 -1.20 -5.89
C ILE A 235 25.76 -1.39 -7.24
N ALA A 236 25.32 -0.28 -7.88
CA ALA A 236 24.64 -0.32 -9.18
C ALA A 236 25.54 -0.88 -10.30
N ASP A 237 26.83 -0.51 -10.31
CA ASP A 237 27.82 -1.05 -11.28
C ASP A 237 27.96 -2.57 -11.14
N TYR A 238 28.09 -3.05 -9.91
CA TYR A 238 28.25 -4.48 -9.64
C TYR A 238 26.98 -5.26 -9.95
N ALA A 239 25.83 -4.78 -9.53
CA ALA A 239 24.53 -5.38 -9.82
C ALA A 239 24.27 -5.44 -11.33
N SER A 240 24.65 -4.41 -12.09
CA SER A 240 24.51 -4.39 -13.55
C SER A 240 25.42 -5.36 -14.29
N ARG A 241 26.56 -5.72 -13.72
CA ARG A 241 27.47 -6.76 -14.28
C ARG A 241 26.97 -8.16 -14.02
N TYR A 242 26.39 -8.40 -12.84
CA TYR A 242 26.02 -9.72 -12.35
C TYR A 242 24.54 -9.77 -11.91
N PRO A 243 23.58 -9.51 -12.81
CA PRO A 243 22.18 -9.34 -12.45
C PRO A 243 21.51 -10.62 -11.88
N PHE A 244 22.14 -11.78 -12.04
CA PHE A 244 21.62 -13.06 -11.53
C PHE A 244 22.16 -13.47 -10.16
N LEU A 245 23.05 -12.66 -9.57
CA LEU A 245 23.60 -12.93 -8.25
C LEU A 245 22.75 -12.26 -7.16
N PHE A 246 22.28 -13.03 -6.20
CA PHE A 246 21.43 -12.54 -5.11
C PHE A 246 22.15 -11.64 -4.07
N PHE A 247 23.47 -11.76 -3.94
CA PHE A 247 24.26 -11.03 -2.94
C PHE A 247 25.15 -9.96 -3.57
N THR A 248 24.71 -9.34 -4.64
CA THR A 248 25.50 -8.35 -5.38
C THR A 248 25.92 -7.19 -4.51
N THR A 249 25.06 -6.70 -3.61
CA THR A 249 25.37 -5.62 -2.67
C THR A 249 26.47 -6.00 -1.69
N ASP A 250 26.40 -7.17 -1.04
CA ASP A 250 27.45 -7.65 -0.12
C ASP A 250 28.80 -7.82 -0.82
N ILE A 251 28.79 -8.30 -2.07
CA ILE A 251 30.01 -8.51 -2.86
C ILE A 251 30.58 -7.17 -3.32
N ALA A 252 29.76 -6.23 -3.74
CA ALA A 252 30.17 -4.88 -4.12
C ALA A 252 30.83 -4.16 -2.93
N LEU A 253 30.18 -4.15 -1.77
CA LEU A 253 30.70 -3.58 -0.53
C LEU A 253 32.01 -4.21 -0.11
N LYS A 254 32.12 -5.54 -0.18
CA LYS A 254 33.38 -6.23 0.16
C LYS A 254 34.53 -5.84 -0.76
N LYS A 255 34.29 -5.81 -2.07
CA LYS A 255 35.35 -5.52 -3.06
C LYS A 255 35.75 -4.05 -3.09
N ARG A 256 34.85 -3.13 -2.84
CA ARG A 256 35.09 -1.70 -2.96
C ARG A 256 35.46 -1.02 -1.64
N PHE A 257 34.94 -1.52 -0.53
CA PHE A 257 35.05 -0.87 0.79
C PHE A 257 35.58 -1.82 1.89
N GLY A 258 35.88 -3.08 1.59
CA GLY A 258 36.35 -4.06 2.58
C GLY A 258 35.29 -4.46 3.64
N THR A 259 34.04 -4.10 3.46
CA THR A 259 32.93 -4.37 4.37
C THR A 259 31.83 -5.21 3.72
N ARG A 260 30.82 -5.64 4.51
CA ARG A 260 29.60 -6.30 4.04
C ARG A 260 28.40 -5.64 4.72
N THR A 261 27.19 -5.85 4.23
CA THR A 261 25.94 -5.28 4.77
C THR A 261 25.83 -5.49 6.30
N ARG A 262 26.07 -6.71 6.80
CA ARG A 262 26.04 -7.00 8.24
C ARG A 262 27.06 -6.16 9.02
N LYS A 263 28.30 -6.09 8.55
CA LYS A 263 29.36 -5.32 9.22
C LYS A 263 29.08 -3.82 9.14
N LEU A 264 28.59 -3.33 7.98
CA LEU A 264 28.17 -1.94 7.82
C LEU A 264 27.03 -1.58 8.79
N PHE A 265 26.03 -2.45 8.93
CA PHE A 265 24.96 -2.29 9.91
C PHE A 265 25.51 -2.16 11.34
N THR A 266 26.36 -3.11 11.79
CA THR A 266 26.95 -3.11 13.13
C THR A 266 27.74 -1.82 13.37
N GLU A 267 28.65 -1.46 12.48
CA GLU A 267 29.48 -0.26 12.61
C GLU A 267 28.63 1.04 12.62
N THR A 268 27.56 1.09 11.82
CA THR A 268 26.62 2.22 11.81
C THR A 268 25.97 2.41 13.17
N PHE A 269 25.41 1.34 13.72
CA PHE A 269 24.66 1.43 14.98
C PHE A 269 25.57 1.51 16.20
N ASP A 270 26.77 0.94 16.19
CA ASP A 270 27.79 1.16 17.23
C ASP A 270 28.21 2.64 17.30
N SER A 271 28.41 3.26 16.13
CA SER A 271 28.73 4.69 16.02
C SER A 271 27.58 5.57 16.54
N LEU A 272 26.35 5.25 16.11
CA LEU A 272 25.15 5.98 16.56
C LEU A 272 24.91 5.82 18.05
N GLN A 273 25.07 4.63 18.60
CA GLN A 273 24.94 4.36 20.02
C GLN A 273 25.97 5.15 20.84
N THR A 274 27.23 5.15 20.38
CA THR A 274 28.29 5.95 21.02
C THR A 274 27.92 7.44 21.05
N PHE A 275 27.37 7.95 19.93
CA PHE A 275 26.92 9.32 19.83
C PHE A 275 25.73 9.59 20.77
N TRP A 276 24.70 8.73 20.76
CA TRP A 276 23.49 8.91 21.60
C TRP A 276 23.80 8.79 23.09
N ASN A 277 24.70 7.88 23.50
CA ASN A 277 25.15 7.71 24.89
C ASN A 277 25.95 8.94 25.39
N ALA A 278 26.50 9.73 24.50
CA ALA A 278 27.20 10.98 24.86
C ALA A 278 26.29 12.19 24.95
N LEU A 279 25.00 12.06 24.59
CA LEU A 279 24.02 13.14 24.75
C LEU A 279 23.76 13.39 26.23
N PRO A 280 23.52 14.65 26.63
CA PRO A 280 23.14 14.96 27.99
C PRO A 280 21.88 14.22 28.44
N GLU A 281 21.89 13.67 29.62
CA GLU A 281 20.69 13.15 30.25
C GLU A 281 19.63 14.25 30.36
N VAL A 282 18.37 13.86 30.22
CA VAL A 282 17.23 14.77 30.25
C VAL A 282 16.22 14.25 31.25
N GLU A 283 15.81 15.11 32.20
CA GLU A 283 14.68 14.81 33.06
C GLU A 283 13.37 15.20 32.34
N PRO A 284 12.50 14.20 32.00
CA PRO A 284 11.24 14.48 31.35
C PRO A 284 10.33 15.33 32.25
N THR A 285 9.70 16.36 31.66
CA THR A 285 8.76 17.22 32.41
C THR A 285 7.35 16.61 32.48
N THR A 286 7.07 15.60 31.65
CA THR A 286 5.77 14.93 31.54
C THR A 286 5.75 13.61 32.32
N ALA A 287 4.63 13.33 33.00
CA ALA A 287 4.39 12.05 33.65
C ALA A 287 3.51 11.16 32.75
N VAL A 288 3.95 9.93 32.54
CA VAL A 288 3.21 8.93 31.75
C VAL A 288 1.93 8.53 32.51
N ILE A 289 0.79 8.51 31.79
CA ILE A 289 -0.48 7.98 32.29
C ILE A 289 -0.40 6.44 32.22
N PRO A 290 -0.59 5.73 33.32
CA PRO A 290 -0.41 4.27 33.38
C PRO A 290 -1.52 3.55 32.61
N THR A 291 -1.34 3.35 31.33
CA THR A 291 -2.27 2.60 30.47
C THR A 291 -1.76 1.17 30.22
N PRO A 292 -2.66 0.18 30.11
CA PRO A 292 -2.25 -1.20 29.86
C PRO A 292 -1.69 -1.38 28.44
N THR A 293 -0.40 -1.73 28.35
CA THR A 293 0.29 -2.07 27.10
C THR A 293 0.67 -3.55 27.10
N THR A 294 0.34 -4.29 26.06
CA THR A 294 0.70 -5.72 25.91
C THR A 294 1.60 -5.96 24.71
N SER A 295 1.79 -4.97 23.89
CA SER A 295 2.62 -4.95 22.70
C SER A 295 2.92 -3.51 22.33
N TYR A 296 3.79 -3.29 21.33
CA TYR A 296 4.04 -1.95 20.82
C TYR A 296 2.72 -1.23 20.52
N THR A 297 2.49 -0.13 21.21
CA THR A 297 1.22 0.61 21.23
C THR A 297 1.45 2.04 20.73
N THR A 298 0.51 2.55 19.97
CA THR A 298 0.48 3.93 19.53
C THR A 298 -0.79 4.58 20.01
N TYR A 299 -0.69 5.50 20.96
CA TYR A 299 -1.70 6.51 21.24
C TYR A 299 -1.36 7.78 20.45
N SER A 300 -2.36 8.50 20.01
CA SER A 300 -2.20 9.81 19.38
C SER A 300 -3.42 10.70 19.62
N HIS A 301 -3.19 12.00 19.51
CA HIS A 301 -4.20 13.05 19.56
C HIS A 301 -5.08 13.00 20.82
N PRO A 302 -4.49 12.99 22.03
CA PRO A 302 -5.27 13.06 23.26
C PRO A 302 -6.09 14.36 23.30
N GLN A 303 -7.30 14.27 23.84
CA GLN A 303 -8.15 15.43 24.08
C GLN A 303 -9.02 15.18 25.30
N ALA A 304 -9.13 16.18 26.18
CA ALA A 304 -9.94 16.08 27.40
C ALA A 304 -11.44 16.00 27.08
N ILE A 305 -12.14 15.13 27.78
CA ILE A 305 -13.60 15.09 27.89
C ILE A 305 -14.00 15.90 29.12
N ASP A 306 -13.32 15.62 30.23
CA ASP A 306 -13.48 16.29 31.50
C ASP A 306 -12.13 16.31 32.27
N SER A 307 -12.14 16.63 33.54
CA SER A 307 -10.91 16.68 34.38
C SER A 307 -10.25 15.33 34.63
N VAL A 308 -10.92 14.22 34.31
CA VAL A 308 -10.49 12.85 34.60
C VAL A 308 -10.37 12.01 33.32
N HIS A 309 -11.26 12.21 32.35
CA HIS A 309 -11.36 11.37 31.15
C HIS A 309 -10.84 12.09 29.90
N ILE A 310 -10.13 11.34 29.08
CA ILE A 310 -9.64 11.82 27.78
C ILE A 310 -10.06 10.86 26.67
N ILE A 311 -10.20 11.37 25.45
CA ILE A 311 -10.24 10.56 24.24
C ILE A 311 -8.85 10.50 23.61
N ALA A 312 -8.54 9.36 22.98
CA ALA A 312 -7.35 9.22 22.14
C ALA A 312 -7.61 8.24 21.00
N LEU A 313 -6.84 8.35 19.94
CA LEU A 313 -6.76 7.32 18.91
C LEU A 313 -5.70 6.30 19.35
N LYS A 314 -6.08 5.03 19.40
CA LYS A 314 -5.17 3.92 19.79
C LYS A 314 -5.08 2.86 18.71
N SER A 315 -3.86 2.39 18.46
CA SER A 315 -3.59 1.16 17.70
C SER A 315 -2.45 0.38 18.35
N ASP A 316 -2.43 -0.93 18.17
CA ASP A 316 -1.37 -1.79 18.67
C ASP A 316 -1.15 -2.98 17.71
N MET A 317 -0.16 -3.84 17.98
CA MET A 317 0.12 -4.98 17.13
C MET A 317 -0.99 -6.04 17.14
N ASP A 318 -1.85 -6.02 18.15
CA ASP A 318 -2.90 -7.01 18.40
C ASP A 318 -4.30 -6.51 17.98
N ARG A 319 -4.50 -5.18 17.86
CA ARG A 319 -5.79 -4.57 17.53
C ARG A 319 -5.60 -3.39 16.57
N THR A 320 -6.57 -3.22 15.70
CA THR A 320 -6.62 -2.11 14.73
C THR A 320 -6.93 -0.77 15.39
N ALA A 321 -6.80 0.31 14.61
CA ALA A 321 -7.08 1.67 15.06
C ALA A 321 -8.51 1.82 15.59
N ARG A 322 -8.63 2.49 16.74
CA ARG A 322 -9.89 2.73 17.45
C ARG A 322 -9.82 4.00 18.31
N LEU A 323 -10.93 4.67 18.46
CA LEU A 323 -11.09 5.72 19.45
C LEU A 323 -11.33 5.08 20.81
N VAL A 324 -10.58 5.53 21.81
CA VAL A 324 -10.69 5.08 23.20
C VAL A 324 -10.93 6.25 24.11
N GLU A 325 -11.71 6.02 25.14
CA GLU A 325 -11.79 6.85 26.34
C GLU A 325 -10.87 6.24 27.38
N VAL A 326 -10.11 7.07 28.07
CA VAL A 326 -9.12 6.68 29.09
C VAL A 326 -9.35 7.49 30.35
N ASP A 327 -9.48 6.81 31.51
CA ASP A 327 -9.41 7.47 32.83
C ASP A 327 -7.93 7.75 33.16
N MET A 328 -7.56 9.01 33.30
CA MET A 328 -6.18 9.45 33.53
C MET A 328 -5.59 9.00 34.88
N ARG A 329 -6.44 8.63 35.86
CA ARG A 329 -5.99 8.21 37.17
C ARG A 329 -5.71 6.72 37.25
N THR A 330 -6.60 5.91 36.63
CA THR A 330 -6.55 4.45 36.71
C THR A 330 -5.92 3.82 35.47
N GLY A 331 -5.92 4.53 34.34
CA GLY A 331 -5.52 4.02 33.06
C GLY A 331 -6.54 3.06 32.42
N GLU A 332 -7.72 2.92 33.02
CA GLU A 332 -8.78 2.10 32.45
C GLU A 332 -9.27 2.64 31.11
N GLU A 333 -9.52 1.75 30.16
CA GLU A 333 -9.88 2.10 28.80
C GLU A 333 -11.23 1.53 28.38
N ARG A 334 -12.02 2.36 27.71
CA ARG A 334 -13.24 1.97 26.99
C ARG A 334 -13.10 2.28 25.52
N THR A 335 -13.29 1.27 24.65
CA THR A 335 -13.36 1.51 23.19
C THR A 335 -14.68 2.20 22.86
N ILE A 336 -14.60 3.39 22.27
CA ILE A 336 -15.76 4.15 21.79
C ILE A 336 -16.19 3.60 20.41
N SER A 337 -15.26 3.61 19.45
CA SER A 337 -15.54 3.17 18.08
C SER A 337 -14.28 2.68 17.36
N HIS A 338 -14.42 1.67 16.50
CA HIS A 338 -13.38 1.32 15.54
C HIS A 338 -13.43 2.28 14.37
N VAL A 339 -12.26 2.71 13.89
CA VAL A 339 -12.12 3.68 12.79
C VAL A 339 -11.53 3.03 11.54
N GLY A 340 -11.65 3.71 10.42
CA GLY A 340 -11.04 3.33 9.15
C GLY A 340 -9.63 3.87 8.95
N SER A 341 -9.38 4.43 7.78
CA SER A 341 -8.12 5.14 7.49
C SER A 341 -8.29 6.60 7.86
N VAL A 342 -7.99 6.93 9.11
CA VAL A 342 -8.04 8.32 9.62
C VAL A 342 -7.03 9.17 8.86
N SER A 343 -7.47 10.32 8.36
CA SER A 343 -6.62 11.26 7.63
C SER A 343 -6.00 12.29 8.56
N THR A 344 -6.81 12.87 9.46
CA THR A 344 -6.37 13.91 10.39
C THR A 344 -6.97 13.69 11.77
N ARG A 345 -6.40 14.37 12.75
CA ARG A 345 -6.75 14.23 14.16
C ARG A 345 -8.27 14.27 14.43
N PRO A 346 -8.77 13.44 15.34
CA PRO A 346 -10.12 13.59 15.91
C PRO A 346 -10.25 14.89 16.70
N ALA A 347 -11.46 15.41 16.77
CA ALA A 347 -11.81 16.57 17.60
C ALA A 347 -13.18 16.36 18.26
N ILE A 348 -13.28 16.65 19.57
CA ILE A 348 -14.53 16.55 20.31
C ILE A 348 -15.20 17.93 20.36
N ALA A 349 -16.52 17.96 20.13
CA ALA A 349 -17.36 19.14 20.28
C ALA A 349 -17.96 19.20 21.69
N ASP A 350 -18.41 20.40 22.14
CA ASP A 350 -19.03 20.62 23.44
C ASP A 350 -20.24 19.72 23.70
N ASN A 351 -20.93 19.26 22.65
CA ASN A 351 -22.08 18.35 22.72
C ASN A 351 -21.69 16.87 22.81
N GLY A 352 -20.42 16.52 22.97
CA GLY A 352 -19.93 15.14 23.05
C GLY A 352 -19.80 14.44 21.71
N THR A 353 -19.98 15.11 20.59
CA THR A 353 -19.74 14.52 19.25
C THR A 353 -18.27 14.56 18.91
N ILE A 354 -17.69 13.41 18.55
CA ILE A 354 -16.29 13.29 18.11
C ILE A 354 -16.28 13.31 16.58
N TRP A 355 -15.52 14.22 15.98
CA TRP A 355 -15.38 14.41 14.56
C TRP A 355 -13.99 14.01 14.09
N TRP A 356 -13.86 13.35 12.92
CA TRP A 356 -12.58 13.08 12.24
C TRP A 356 -12.79 12.94 10.74
N SER A 357 -11.71 12.95 9.99
CA SER A 357 -11.72 12.65 8.56
C SER A 357 -11.10 11.27 8.27
N GLU A 358 -11.67 10.57 7.30
CA GLU A 358 -11.16 9.30 6.77
C GLU A 358 -11.05 9.38 5.26
N TYR A 359 -10.20 8.54 4.69
CA TYR A 359 -10.18 8.30 3.26
C TYR A 359 -10.52 6.84 2.95
N ARG A 360 -11.09 6.61 1.79
CA ARG A 360 -11.33 5.29 1.22
C ARG A 360 -11.05 5.29 -0.26
N ARG A 361 -10.68 4.13 -0.80
CA ARG A 361 -10.62 3.97 -2.25
C ARG A 361 -12.03 4.21 -2.85
N SER A 362 -12.09 4.85 -3.99
CA SER A 362 -13.33 5.06 -4.74
C SER A 362 -14.02 3.73 -5.07
N LEU A 363 -15.32 3.79 -5.30
CA LEU A 363 -16.13 2.62 -5.66
C LEU A 363 -15.58 1.86 -6.87
N LEU A 364 -15.09 2.58 -7.89
CA LEU A 364 -14.68 1.99 -9.18
C LEU A 364 -13.25 2.31 -9.61
N TRP A 365 -12.67 3.40 -9.12
CA TRP A 365 -11.43 3.94 -9.64
C TRP A 365 -10.30 3.76 -8.65
N GLY A 366 -9.28 3.01 -9.03
CA GLY A 366 -8.18 2.65 -8.14
C GLY A 366 -7.30 3.82 -7.76
N GLU A 367 -7.10 4.79 -8.66
CA GLU A 367 -6.32 6.01 -8.38
C GLU A 367 -7.14 7.14 -7.77
N ARG A 368 -8.42 6.93 -7.56
CA ARG A 368 -9.27 7.88 -6.86
C ARG A 368 -9.53 7.41 -5.43
N TYR A 369 -9.25 8.29 -4.49
CA TYR A 369 -9.64 8.13 -3.09
C TYR A 369 -10.67 9.21 -2.75
N ASP A 370 -11.75 8.78 -2.10
CA ASP A 370 -12.80 9.68 -1.63
C ASP A 370 -12.54 10.01 -0.16
N SER A 371 -12.60 11.29 0.18
CA SER A 371 -12.57 11.76 1.56
C SER A 371 -13.96 11.64 2.20
N ARG A 372 -13.97 11.42 3.50
CA ARG A 372 -15.17 11.33 4.33
C ARG A 372 -15.00 12.16 5.59
N LEU A 373 -16.01 12.91 5.93
CA LEU A 373 -16.18 13.43 7.25
C LEU A 373 -16.95 12.40 8.09
N CYS A 374 -16.36 11.98 9.20
CA CYS A 374 -16.88 10.97 10.10
C CYS A 374 -17.18 11.57 11.47
N TRP A 375 -18.17 11.00 12.15
CA TRP A 375 -18.46 11.36 13.54
C TRP A 375 -19.06 10.19 14.33
N ALA A 376 -18.87 10.24 15.63
CA ALA A 376 -19.47 9.33 16.59
C ALA A 376 -19.89 10.07 17.85
N ASP A 377 -20.96 9.60 18.47
CA ASP A 377 -21.38 10.03 19.79
C ASP A 377 -20.50 9.36 20.85
N LEU A 378 -20.04 10.13 21.85
CA LEU A 378 -19.16 9.66 22.91
C LEU A 378 -19.76 8.48 23.71
N GLU A 379 -21.06 8.53 23.98
CA GLU A 379 -21.75 7.51 24.78
C GLU A 379 -22.06 6.24 23.98
N LYS A 380 -22.61 6.41 22.77
CA LYS A 380 -23.12 5.28 21.96
C LYS A 380 -22.08 4.71 21.00
N GLY A 381 -21.03 5.48 20.67
CA GLY A 381 -19.96 5.04 19.76
C GLY A 381 -20.40 4.71 18.34
N ARG A 382 -21.64 5.07 17.95
CA ARG A 382 -22.17 4.75 16.63
C ARG A 382 -21.53 5.62 15.56
N LEU A 383 -20.86 4.95 14.61
CA LEU A 383 -20.17 5.61 13.51
C LEU A 383 -21.15 6.13 12.46
N HIS A 384 -21.02 7.39 12.12
CA HIS A 384 -21.68 8.06 10.99
C HIS A 384 -20.62 8.62 10.04
N SER A 385 -20.94 8.76 8.75
CA SER A 385 -20.05 9.40 7.79
C SER A 385 -20.76 9.96 6.58
N ILE A 386 -20.19 11.04 6.01
CA ILE A 386 -20.61 11.66 4.75
C ILE A 386 -19.41 11.68 3.79
N VAL A 387 -19.63 11.30 2.52
CA VAL A 387 -18.64 11.45 1.45
C VAL A 387 -18.62 12.91 0.99
N THR A 388 -17.43 13.49 0.89
CA THR A 388 -17.23 14.87 0.50
C THR A 388 -16.73 14.99 -0.95
N ALA A 389 -17.02 16.12 -1.59
CA ALA A 389 -16.59 16.38 -2.97
C ALA A 389 -15.09 16.73 -3.08
N THR A 390 -14.52 17.22 -1.97
CA THR A 390 -13.12 17.62 -1.80
C THR A 390 -12.49 16.77 -0.69
N ASN A 391 -11.16 16.77 -0.57
CA ASN A 391 -10.51 16.21 0.61
C ASN A 391 -10.83 17.10 1.81
N VAL A 392 -11.39 16.53 2.86
CA VAL A 392 -11.67 17.19 4.14
C VAL A 392 -10.59 16.80 5.13
N LEU A 393 -9.95 17.80 5.72
CA LEU A 393 -8.86 17.67 6.67
C LEU A 393 -9.15 18.52 7.91
N TYR A 394 -8.67 18.11 9.06
CA TYR A 394 -8.72 18.86 10.32
C TYR A 394 -10.13 19.38 10.69
N PRO A 395 -11.13 18.50 10.77
CA PRO A 395 -12.46 18.92 11.22
C PRO A 395 -12.35 19.52 12.63
N THR A 396 -12.82 20.74 12.79
CA THR A 396 -12.66 21.56 13.99
C THR A 396 -14.01 22.09 14.44
N PRO A 397 -14.58 21.58 15.54
CA PRO A 397 -15.79 22.14 16.13
C PRO A 397 -15.61 23.62 16.47
N ILE A 398 -16.62 24.42 16.21
CA ILE A 398 -16.64 25.86 16.55
C ILE A 398 -17.57 26.07 17.75
N GLU A 399 -18.85 26.28 17.49
CA GLU A 399 -19.88 26.49 18.50
C GLU A 399 -21.17 25.78 18.10
N GLY A 400 -21.83 25.12 19.06
CA GLY A 400 -23.07 24.39 18.83
C GLY A 400 -22.87 23.29 17.78
N ASP A 401 -23.65 23.33 16.69
CA ASP A 401 -23.57 22.37 15.59
C ASP A 401 -22.65 22.83 14.44
N SER A 402 -21.86 23.88 14.64
CA SER A 402 -21.00 24.46 13.63
C SER A 402 -19.62 23.78 13.64
N LEU A 403 -19.12 23.48 12.43
CA LEU A 403 -17.85 22.83 12.20
C LEU A 403 -17.06 23.58 11.13
N ALA A 404 -15.78 23.82 11.35
CA ALA A 404 -14.84 24.24 10.32
C ALA A 404 -13.96 23.06 9.88
N TRP A 405 -13.45 23.12 8.65
CA TRP A 405 -12.46 22.15 8.14
C TRP A 405 -11.62 22.75 7.04
N VAL A 406 -10.51 22.11 6.76
CA VAL A 406 -9.67 22.42 5.61
C VAL A 406 -10.11 21.56 4.43
N GLU A 407 -10.26 22.18 3.26
CA GLU A 407 -10.51 21.49 1.99
C GLU A 407 -9.28 21.54 1.10
N TYR A 408 -8.94 20.39 0.46
CA TYR A 408 -8.01 20.34 -0.66
C TYR A 408 -8.75 19.85 -1.91
N ASP A 409 -8.73 20.67 -2.96
CA ASP A 409 -9.47 20.38 -4.19
C ASP A 409 -8.59 19.74 -5.28
N LYS A 410 -9.21 19.16 -6.30
CA LYS A 410 -8.54 18.50 -7.44
C LYS A 410 -7.67 19.45 -8.29
N SER A 411 -7.77 20.76 -8.09
CA SER A 411 -6.97 21.76 -8.77
C SER A 411 -5.72 22.20 -7.97
N GLY A 412 -5.59 21.66 -6.74
CA GLY A 412 -4.43 21.92 -5.87
C GLY A 412 -4.58 23.11 -4.94
N TYR A 413 -5.80 23.59 -4.73
CA TYR A 413 -6.07 24.69 -3.81
C TYR A 413 -6.49 24.19 -2.45
N TYR A 414 -5.97 24.83 -1.41
CA TYR A 414 -6.47 24.73 -0.06
C TYR A 414 -7.51 25.81 0.21
N SER A 415 -8.49 25.48 1.04
CA SER A 415 -9.52 26.39 1.52
C SER A 415 -9.92 26.05 2.94
N ILE A 416 -10.39 27.02 3.70
CA ILE A 416 -11.12 26.79 4.94
C ILE A 416 -12.62 26.91 4.63
N ALA A 417 -13.40 25.93 5.05
CA ALA A 417 -14.85 25.92 4.94
C ALA A 417 -15.49 25.87 6.34
N ILE A 418 -16.67 26.45 6.47
CA ILE A 418 -17.53 26.38 7.65
C ILE A 418 -18.88 25.80 7.24
N GLY A 419 -19.41 24.90 8.06
CA GLY A 419 -20.71 24.30 7.83
C GLY A 419 -21.43 23.96 9.11
N ARG A 420 -22.71 23.59 8.96
CA ARG A 420 -23.54 23.09 10.06
C ARG A 420 -24.00 21.68 9.78
N HIS A 421 -23.97 20.86 10.81
CA HIS A 421 -24.52 19.53 10.77
C HIS A 421 -26.04 19.62 11.00
N CYS A 422 -26.81 19.26 9.98
CA CYS A 422 -28.27 19.08 10.11
C CYS A 422 -28.54 17.60 10.31
N GLU A 423 -29.32 17.23 11.34
CA GLU A 423 -29.67 15.84 11.68
C GLU A 423 -29.96 14.97 10.44
N GLY A 424 -29.05 14.01 10.17
CA GLY A 424 -29.20 12.98 9.14
C GLY A 424 -29.18 13.45 7.68
N LYS A 425 -28.88 14.72 7.37
CA LYS A 425 -28.85 15.26 6.01
C LYS A 425 -27.60 16.12 5.73
N ALA A 426 -27.37 16.39 4.47
CA ALA A 426 -26.20 17.07 3.92
C ALA A 426 -25.65 18.23 4.75
N LEU A 427 -24.33 18.27 4.87
CA LEU A 427 -23.60 19.40 5.43
C LEU A 427 -23.83 20.63 4.52
N VAL A 428 -24.53 21.63 5.01
CA VAL A 428 -24.61 22.93 4.33
C VAL A 428 -23.36 23.70 4.71
N HIS A 429 -22.51 24.01 3.75
CA HIS A 429 -21.24 24.69 4.02
C HIS A 429 -20.97 25.83 3.04
N ASN A 430 -20.21 26.79 3.52
CA ASN A 430 -19.66 27.89 2.77
C ASN A 430 -18.13 27.87 2.87
N ARG A 431 -17.47 28.21 1.76
CA ARG A 431 -16.02 28.46 1.77
C ARG A 431 -15.76 29.82 2.42
N LEU A 432 -15.06 29.83 3.55
CA LEU A 432 -14.70 31.02 4.28
C LEU A 432 -13.49 31.72 3.63
N HIS A 433 -12.43 30.96 3.34
CA HIS A 433 -11.20 31.48 2.73
C HIS A 433 -10.59 30.50 1.74
N ARG A 434 -10.03 31.00 0.64
CA ARG A 434 -9.25 30.21 -0.32
C ARG A 434 -7.83 30.72 -0.38
N PHE A 435 -6.86 29.83 -0.11
CA PHE A 435 -5.45 30.15 -0.11
C PHE A 435 -4.88 30.25 -1.54
N PRO A 436 -3.79 31.01 -1.74
CA PRO A 436 -3.04 31.01 -2.99
C PRO A 436 -2.58 29.60 -3.38
N ILE A 437 -2.49 29.35 -4.68
CA ILE A 437 -2.06 28.04 -5.16
C ILE A 437 -0.59 27.77 -4.78
N GLY A 438 -0.34 26.56 -4.24
CA GLY A 438 0.99 26.17 -3.74
C GLY A 438 1.19 26.41 -2.25
N GLU A 439 0.28 27.09 -1.59
CA GLU A 439 0.22 27.19 -0.14
C GLU A 439 -0.54 25.99 0.41
N GLN A 440 0.02 25.29 1.42
CA GLN A 440 -0.53 24.10 2.04
C GLN A 440 -0.93 24.41 3.48
N ILE A 441 -1.95 23.71 3.99
CA ILE A 441 -2.47 23.91 5.35
C ILE A 441 -2.38 22.59 6.10
N HIS A 442 -1.65 22.61 7.24
CA HIS A 442 -1.28 21.45 8.04
C HIS A 442 -1.80 21.48 9.48
N GLY A 443 -2.91 22.16 9.71
CA GLY A 443 -3.59 22.22 11.00
C GLY A 443 -4.68 23.27 10.98
N LEU A 444 -5.69 23.10 11.81
CA LEU A 444 -6.78 24.06 12.03
C LEU A 444 -7.21 24.00 13.50
N ALA A 445 -7.38 25.15 14.11
CA ALA A 445 -7.84 25.26 15.50
C ALA A 445 -8.76 26.48 15.65
N TRP A 446 -9.80 26.36 16.45
CA TRP A 446 -10.69 27.44 16.79
C TRP A 446 -10.40 27.97 18.19
N ASP A 447 -10.28 29.29 18.34
CA ASP A 447 -10.21 29.94 19.64
C ASP A 447 -11.46 30.77 19.87
N LYS A 448 -12.20 30.40 20.92
CA LYS A 448 -13.46 31.03 21.29
C LYS A 448 -13.28 32.47 21.76
N SER A 449 -12.11 32.77 22.36
CA SER A 449 -11.86 34.11 22.96
C SER A 449 -11.62 35.17 21.89
N SER A 450 -10.93 34.83 20.82
CA SER A 450 -10.64 35.73 19.69
C SER A 450 -11.61 35.60 18.53
N GLU A 451 -12.49 34.58 18.54
CA GLU A 451 -13.41 34.22 17.45
C GLU A 451 -12.70 34.03 16.09
N LYS A 452 -11.49 33.49 16.11
CA LYS A 452 -10.68 33.24 14.92
C LYS A 452 -10.36 31.75 14.73
N LEU A 453 -10.19 31.34 13.46
CA LEU A 453 -9.61 30.07 13.08
C LEU A 453 -8.12 30.24 12.84
N TYR A 454 -7.30 29.51 13.58
CA TYR A 454 -5.86 29.51 13.45
C TYR A 454 -5.42 28.30 12.62
N PHE A 455 -4.34 28.44 11.84
CA PHE A 455 -3.83 27.40 11.00
C PHE A 455 -2.28 27.40 10.91
N ILE A 456 -1.71 26.22 10.60
CA ILE A 456 -0.32 26.10 10.17
C ILE A 456 -0.30 26.16 8.65
N GLY A 457 0.37 27.18 8.09
CA GLY A 457 0.61 27.32 6.66
C GLY A 457 2.00 26.84 6.28
N LEU A 458 2.16 26.28 5.05
CA LEU A 458 3.43 25.92 4.45
C LEU A 458 3.50 26.45 3.03
N ASN A 459 4.57 27.19 2.74
CA ASN A 459 4.89 27.68 1.38
C ASN A 459 6.36 27.39 1.04
N ASP A 460 6.88 28.00 -0.03
CA ASP A 460 8.27 27.82 -0.45
C ASP A 460 9.32 28.39 0.55
N ASP A 461 8.90 29.20 1.52
CA ASP A 461 9.74 29.80 2.56
C ASP A 461 9.69 29.04 3.90
N GLY A 462 8.86 28.00 3.98
CA GLY A 462 8.71 27.19 5.17
C GLY A 462 7.32 27.24 5.80
N MET A 463 7.23 26.82 7.09
CA MET A 463 5.99 26.82 7.86
C MET A 463 5.82 28.11 8.67
N TYR A 464 4.55 28.50 8.88
CA TYR A 464 4.18 29.67 9.65
C TYR A 464 2.83 29.49 10.33
N LEU A 465 2.54 30.29 11.36
CA LEU A 465 1.23 30.40 11.99
C LEU A 465 0.44 31.53 11.34
N GLY A 466 -0.85 31.28 11.09
CA GLY A 466 -1.77 32.27 10.56
C GLY A 466 -3.16 32.16 11.17
N ALA A 467 -4.01 33.15 10.90
CA ALA A 467 -5.39 33.21 11.34
C ALA A 467 -6.34 33.60 10.20
N VAL A 468 -7.58 33.18 10.30
CA VAL A 468 -8.69 33.64 9.45
C VAL A 468 -9.86 34.03 10.37
N ASP A 469 -10.38 35.25 10.18
CA ASP A 469 -11.53 35.72 10.94
C ASP A 469 -12.89 35.22 10.35
N ARG A 470 -13.99 35.58 10.98
CA ARG A 470 -15.35 35.17 10.54
C ARG A 470 -15.74 35.73 9.17
N GLU A 471 -15.11 36.84 8.76
CA GLU A 471 -15.30 37.47 7.44
C GLU A 471 -14.39 36.88 6.34
N GLY A 472 -13.53 35.92 6.71
CA GLY A 472 -12.63 35.27 5.78
C GLY A 472 -11.33 36.05 5.47
N ARG A 473 -10.99 37.05 6.30
CA ARG A 473 -9.75 37.82 6.15
C ARG A 473 -8.60 37.04 6.78
N LYS A 474 -7.57 36.77 5.98
CA LYS A 474 -6.35 36.08 6.40
C LYS A 474 -5.37 37.05 7.05
N GLU A 475 -4.77 36.63 8.15
CA GLU A 475 -3.65 37.27 8.82
C GLU A 475 -2.50 36.27 8.97
N GLN A 476 -1.28 36.68 8.66
CA GLN A 476 -0.08 35.90 8.94
C GLN A 476 0.53 36.38 10.27
N LEU A 477 0.59 35.48 11.27
CA LEU A 477 1.05 35.83 12.62
C LEU A 477 2.56 35.80 12.76
N THR A 478 3.22 34.87 12.04
CA THR A 478 4.67 34.67 12.12
C THR A 478 5.28 34.64 10.74
N GLN A 479 6.56 34.97 10.62
CA GLN A 479 7.30 34.75 9.38
C GLN A 479 7.40 33.24 9.10
N ALA A 480 7.44 32.85 7.82
CA ALA A 480 7.70 31.46 7.45
C ALA A 480 9.14 31.09 7.83
N ALA A 481 9.32 29.90 8.34
CA ALA A 481 10.61 29.37 8.75
C ALA A 481 10.73 27.86 8.40
N TYR A 482 11.94 27.44 8.16
CA TYR A 482 12.25 26.03 7.90
C TYR A 482 12.27 25.23 9.22
N VAL A 483 11.09 25.07 9.81
CA VAL A 483 10.86 24.34 11.05
C VAL A 483 9.60 23.51 10.89
N THR A 484 9.58 22.29 11.38
CA THR A 484 8.36 21.48 11.41
C THR A 484 7.45 21.93 12.54
N LEU A 485 6.20 22.23 12.20
CA LEU A 485 5.10 22.51 13.11
C LEU A 485 3.99 21.48 12.89
N SER A 486 3.38 20.97 13.97
CA SER A 486 2.32 19.95 13.90
C SER A 486 1.25 20.16 14.98
N ASP A 487 0.09 19.52 14.80
CA ASP A 487 -0.91 19.31 15.85
C ASP A 487 -1.41 20.57 16.54
N LEU A 488 -1.77 21.59 15.77
CA LEU A 488 -2.21 22.88 16.25
C LEU A 488 -3.48 22.80 17.12
N ARG A 489 -3.45 23.43 18.29
CA ARG A 489 -4.59 23.69 19.16
C ARG A 489 -4.63 25.16 19.54
N ALA A 490 -5.79 25.67 19.92
CA ALA A 490 -5.95 27.06 20.37
C ALA A 490 -6.83 27.06 21.60
N GLU A 491 -6.34 27.70 22.66
CA GLU A 491 -7.08 27.85 23.91
C GLU A 491 -6.51 29.02 24.75
N GLY A 492 -7.37 29.85 25.28
CA GLY A 492 -7.01 30.88 26.24
C GLY A 492 -6.03 31.94 25.72
N GLY A 493 -6.12 32.31 24.44
CA GLY A 493 -5.24 33.30 23.82
C GLY A 493 -3.84 32.74 23.50
N ARG A 494 -3.68 31.43 23.48
CA ARG A 494 -2.44 30.73 23.11
C ARG A 494 -2.68 29.67 22.04
N LEU A 495 -1.67 29.47 21.17
CA LEU A 495 -1.61 28.39 20.19
C LEU A 495 -0.63 27.34 20.68
N TYR A 496 -1.06 26.10 20.80
CA TYR A 496 -0.24 24.95 21.20
C TYR A 496 0.03 24.09 19.96
N PHE A 497 1.28 23.66 19.79
CA PHE A 497 1.70 22.86 18.64
C PHE A 497 2.97 22.07 18.94
N GLY A 498 3.23 21.01 18.17
CA GLY A 498 4.50 20.31 18.15
C GLY A 498 5.55 21.08 17.34
N SER A 499 6.81 21.14 17.81
CA SER A 499 7.90 21.78 17.09
C SER A 499 9.26 21.13 17.36
N ILE A 500 10.13 21.14 16.33
CA ILE A 500 11.50 20.60 16.43
C ILE A 500 12.55 21.67 16.76
N ARG A 501 12.15 22.89 17.11
CA ARG A 501 13.09 24.01 17.35
C ARG A 501 14.13 23.76 18.44
N SER A 502 13.78 22.96 19.42
CA SER A 502 14.68 22.54 20.49
C SER A 502 15.76 21.54 20.06
N GLY A 503 15.64 21.00 18.85
CA GLY A 503 16.44 19.87 18.35
C GLY A 503 15.87 18.50 18.73
N ARG A 504 14.68 18.48 19.34
CA ARG A 504 13.83 17.34 19.62
C ARG A 504 12.39 17.69 19.25
N ASP A 505 11.53 16.70 19.11
CA ASP A 505 10.09 16.94 18.96
C ASP A 505 9.52 17.28 20.35
N GLU A 506 9.05 18.52 20.54
CA GLU A 506 8.55 19.00 21.82
C GLU A 506 7.26 19.80 21.65
N ALA A 507 6.46 19.90 22.73
CA ALA A 507 5.30 20.76 22.77
C ALA A 507 5.72 22.22 22.98
N HIS A 508 5.15 23.11 22.19
CA HIS A 508 5.36 24.55 22.21
C HIS A 508 4.05 25.30 22.35
N ALA A 509 4.12 26.56 22.85
CA ALA A 509 3.02 27.50 22.82
C ALA A 509 3.45 28.84 22.26
N PHE A 510 2.57 29.45 21.45
CA PHE A 510 2.70 30.81 20.94
C PHE A 510 1.64 31.69 21.61
N ASP A 511 2.07 32.72 22.33
CA ASP A 511 1.19 33.64 23.03
C ASP A 511 0.72 34.73 22.06
N LEU A 512 -0.58 34.83 21.81
CA LEU A 512 -1.15 35.75 20.83
C LEU A 512 -1.05 37.21 21.21
N ALA A 513 -0.97 37.50 22.53
CA ALA A 513 -0.89 38.88 23.01
C ALA A 513 0.52 39.46 22.93
N THR A 514 1.53 38.61 23.20
CA THR A 514 2.93 39.04 23.26
C THR A 514 3.71 38.69 21.98
N GLY A 515 3.22 37.79 21.14
CA GLY A 515 3.91 37.27 19.95
C GLY A 515 5.13 36.41 20.28
N ARG A 516 5.22 35.86 21.50
CA ARG A 516 6.35 35.05 21.95
C ARG A 516 6.06 33.56 21.88
N GLU A 517 7.07 32.79 21.53
CA GLU A 517 7.02 31.34 21.56
C GLU A 517 7.75 30.76 22.77
N TRP A 518 7.16 29.75 23.37
CA TRP A 518 7.69 29.04 24.52
C TRP A 518 7.72 27.54 24.26
N GLN A 519 8.86 26.89 24.57
CA GLN A 519 8.92 25.45 24.72
C GLN A 519 8.29 25.05 26.03
N LEU A 520 7.38 24.08 26.03
CA LEU A 520 6.62 23.64 27.20
C LEU A 520 7.12 22.35 27.81
N THR A 521 7.64 21.43 26.97
CA THR A 521 8.06 20.09 27.38
C THR A 521 9.55 19.87 27.16
N VAL A 522 10.09 18.96 27.96
CA VAL A 522 11.40 18.34 27.76
C VAL A 522 11.21 16.84 27.83
N SER A 523 11.70 16.11 26.82
CA SER A 523 11.54 14.67 26.73
C SER A 523 12.83 14.00 26.29
N GLU A 524 12.98 12.72 26.61
CA GLU A 524 14.14 11.95 26.15
C GLU A 524 14.06 11.68 24.64
N TYR A 525 12.91 11.22 24.14
CA TYR A 525 12.73 10.83 22.74
C TYR A 525 11.86 11.79 21.94
N GLY A 526 10.81 12.38 22.55
CA GLY A 526 9.92 13.34 21.93
C GLY A 526 8.59 13.45 22.66
N SER A 527 7.96 14.64 22.60
CA SER A 527 6.60 14.93 23.05
C SER A 527 5.78 15.45 21.87
N PHE A 528 4.64 14.81 21.61
CA PHE A 528 3.80 15.01 20.44
C PHE A 528 2.36 15.35 20.85
N ASP A 529 1.54 15.77 19.89
CA ASP A 529 0.09 15.97 20.02
C ASP A 529 -0.33 16.87 21.20
N PRO A 530 0.27 18.06 21.41
CA PRO A 530 -0.05 18.88 22.58
C PRO A 530 -1.53 19.28 22.61
N ALA A 531 -2.20 19.04 23.73
CA ALA A 531 -3.58 19.40 23.94
C ALA A 531 -3.78 19.99 25.34
N PRO A 532 -4.16 21.25 25.47
CA PRO A 532 -4.50 21.83 26.75
C PRO A 532 -5.77 21.19 27.32
N ALA A 533 -5.82 21.03 28.67
CA ALA A 533 -6.89 20.34 29.36
C ALA A 533 -7.06 20.95 30.76
N GLY A 534 -7.67 22.12 30.87
CA GLY A 534 -7.77 22.87 32.11
C GLY A 534 -6.42 23.34 32.65
N ASP A 535 -5.99 22.79 33.78
CA ASP A 535 -4.70 23.08 34.41
C ASP A 535 -3.55 22.17 33.94
N LYS A 536 -3.82 21.27 32.95
CA LYS A 536 -2.84 20.31 32.43
C LYS A 536 -2.59 20.49 30.92
N LEU A 537 -1.41 20.10 30.51
CA LEU A 537 -1.05 19.84 29.11
C LEU A 537 -0.97 18.35 28.92
N LEU A 538 -1.81 17.81 28.02
CA LEU A 538 -1.75 16.44 27.57
C LEU A 538 -0.80 16.35 26.36
N VAL A 539 -0.01 15.28 26.30
CA VAL A 539 0.86 14.98 25.18
C VAL A 539 0.91 13.45 24.95
N THR A 540 1.44 13.04 23.81
CA THR A 540 1.99 11.69 23.66
C THR A 540 3.51 11.76 23.78
N THR A 541 4.12 10.86 24.56
CA THR A 541 5.57 10.70 24.67
C THR A 541 5.99 9.38 24.04
N TYR A 542 7.27 9.24 23.69
CA TYR A 542 7.78 8.05 23.04
C TYR A 542 8.78 7.29 23.91
N ASP A 543 8.67 5.95 23.87
CA ASP A 543 9.68 5.03 24.39
C ASP A 543 9.84 3.80 23.48
N GLU A 544 10.55 2.77 23.94
CA GLU A 544 10.73 1.55 23.15
C GLU A 544 9.43 0.72 22.94
N GLU A 545 8.40 0.93 23.77
CA GLU A 545 7.10 0.27 23.69
C GLU A 545 6.09 1.03 22.81
N GLY A 546 6.42 2.27 22.41
CA GLY A 546 5.64 3.06 21.48
C GLY A 546 5.34 4.47 21.90
N TYR A 547 4.18 4.99 21.47
CA TYR A 547 3.68 6.30 21.86
C TYR A 547 2.70 6.14 23.01
N LEU A 548 3.03 6.76 24.15
CA LEU A 548 2.28 6.67 25.40
C LEU A 548 1.62 8.00 25.74
N LEU A 549 0.46 7.94 26.40
CA LEU A 549 -0.19 9.14 26.93
C LEU A 549 0.59 9.70 28.12
N ALA A 550 0.77 11.01 28.16
CA ALA A 550 1.44 11.70 29.27
C ALA A 550 0.79 13.06 29.53
N ALA A 551 1.03 13.58 30.72
CA ALA A 551 0.53 14.86 31.11
C ALA A 551 1.54 15.62 32.00
N GLN A 552 1.41 16.97 32.03
CA GLN A 552 2.11 17.85 32.97
C GLN A 552 1.20 19.02 33.35
N PRO A 553 1.47 19.73 34.46
CA PRO A 553 0.79 20.98 34.78
C PRO A 553 1.04 22.03 33.67
N LEU A 554 0.00 22.74 33.24
CA LEU A 554 0.10 23.70 32.14
C LEU A 554 0.86 24.97 32.49
N ASP A 555 0.66 25.53 33.69
CA ASP A 555 1.21 26.84 34.09
C ASP A 555 2.61 26.78 34.72
N SER A 556 3.08 25.59 35.11
CA SER A 556 4.36 25.39 35.81
C SER A 556 5.59 25.37 34.90
N TYR A 557 5.43 25.12 33.60
CA TYR A 557 6.54 24.83 32.70
C TYR A 557 6.53 25.71 31.47
N ARG A 558 7.14 26.89 31.61
CA ARG A 558 7.76 27.58 30.47
C ARG A 558 9.23 27.24 30.52
N VAL A 559 9.64 26.19 29.82
CA VAL A 559 11.03 25.71 29.91
C VAL A 559 11.99 26.78 29.42
N ARG A 560 11.69 27.35 28.25
CA ARG A 560 12.45 28.47 27.68
C ARG A 560 11.66 29.22 26.64
N GLU A 561 11.95 30.52 26.51
CA GLU A 561 11.51 31.32 25.36
C GLU A 561 12.36 30.94 24.13
N VAL A 562 11.70 30.85 22.98
CA VAL A 562 12.33 30.44 21.72
C VAL A 562 12.20 31.55 20.69
N GLU A 563 13.28 31.86 19.99
CA GLU A 563 13.28 32.83 18.94
C GLU A 563 12.73 32.20 17.64
N TRP A 564 11.66 32.77 17.08
CA TRP A 564 10.95 32.21 15.92
C TRP A 564 11.84 32.06 14.68
N SER A 565 12.72 33.01 14.42
CA SER A 565 13.61 33.04 13.26
C SER A 565 14.74 32.02 13.30
N LYS A 566 15.02 31.43 14.46
CA LYS A 566 16.16 30.54 14.65
C LYS A 566 15.87 29.15 14.09
N LEU A 567 16.78 28.66 13.23
CA LEU A 567 16.73 27.28 12.73
C LEU A 567 16.93 26.27 13.87
N PRO A 568 16.30 25.10 13.79
CA PRO A 568 16.49 24.04 14.77
C PRO A 568 17.95 23.62 14.85
N THR A 569 18.41 23.34 16.07
CA THR A 569 19.75 22.74 16.28
C THR A 569 19.61 21.23 16.17
N GLU A 570 20.39 20.59 15.28
CA GLU A 570 20.44 19.13 15.21
C GLU A 570 21.18 18.61 16.44
N ILE A 571 20.45 18.14 17.46
CA ILE A 571 21.01 17.61 18.72
C ILE A 571 21.12 16.09 18.64
N VAL A 572 20.08 15.39 18.14
CA VAL A 572 19.94 13.94 18.22
C VAL A 572 20.50 13.21 16.98
N ASN A 573 20.87 13.96 15.96
CA ASN A 573 21.50 13.41 14.77
C ASN A 573 22.98 13.81 14.74
N PRO A 574 23.91 12.90 14.39
CA PRO A 574 25.33 13.23 14.24
C PRO A 574 25.52 14.32 13.18
N LYS A 575 26.41 15.29 13.48
CA LYS A 575 26.87 16.22 12.44
C LYS A 575 27.63 15.45 11.38
N ARG A 576 27.23 15.60 10.12
CA ARG A 576 27.87 14.95 9.00
C ARG A 576 28.24 15.95 7.89
N GLN A 577 29.16 15.55 7.04
CA GLN A 577 29.48 16.30 5.84
C GLN A 577 28.32 16.19 4.84
N ARG A 578 27.74 17.34 4.49
CA ARG A 578 26.67 17.41 3.47
C ARG A 578 27.25 17.18 2.07
N LEU A 579 26.43 16.60 1.20
CA LEU A 579 26.74 16.55 -0.22
C LEU A 579 26.78 17.96 -0.82
N PRO A 580 27.72 18.25 -1.74
CA PRO A 580 27.77 19.54 -2.46
C PRO A 580 26.73 19.54 -3.58
N VAL A 581 25.45 19.72 -3.21
CA VAL A 581 24.30 19.73 -4.13
C VAL A 581 23.50 21.01 -3.95
N VAL A 582 22.65 21.33 -4.93
CA VAL A 582 21.78 22.51 -4.90
C VAL A 582 20.90 22.53 -3.65
N ASN A 583 20.76 23.70 -3.04
CA ASN A 583 19.82 23.90 -1.93
C ASN A 583 18.44 24.27 -2.48
N LEU A 584 17.49 23.36 -2.39
CA LEU A 584 16.11 23.55 -2.84
C LEU A 584 15.33 24.59 -2.01
N ASP A 585 15.82 24.96 -0.82
CA ASP A 585 15.19 26.01 -0.02
C ASP A 585 15.24 27.39 -0.74
N THR A 586 16.21 27.59 -1.63
CA THR A 586 16.32 28.81 -2.41
C THR A 586 15.44 28.83 -3.66
N VAL A 587 14.84 27.68 -4.01
CA VAL A 587 14.03 27.50 -5.21
C VAL A 587 12.57 27.85 -4.91
N ARG A 588 12.05 28.89 -5.54
CA ARG A 588 10.67 29.36 -5.41
C ARG A 588 9.93 29.29 -6.73
N ALA A 589 8.75 28.69 -6.74
CA ALA A 589 7.88 28.68 -7.90
C ALA A 589 7.05 29.98 -7.96
N THR A 590 7.70 31.10 -8.23
CA THR A 590 7.06 32.42 -8.33
C THR A 590 6.13 32.50 -9.56
N GLU A 591 5.16 33.40 -9.51
CA GLU A 591 4.23 33.63 -10.63
C GLU A 591 4.97 34.00 -11.92
N SER A 592 5.99 34.83 -11.83
CA SER A 592 6.84 35.23 -12.99
C SER A 592 7.57 34.01 -13.58
N ALA A 593 8.12 33.13 -12.73
CA ALA A 593 8.80 31.91 -13.19
C ALA A 593 7.82 30.94 -13.89
N LEU A 594 6.62 30.81 -13.35
CA LEU A 594 5.57 29.95 -13.94
C LEU A 594 5.01 30.53 -15.24
N LEU A 595 4.89 31.87 -15.36
CA LEU A 595 4.47 32.53 -16.60
C LEU A 595 5.55 32.37 -17.70
N ALA A 596 6.81 32.56 -17.37
CA ALA A 596 7.92 32.33 -18.31
C ALA A 596 7.93 30.86 -18.80
N GLN A 597 7.75 29.90 -17.87
CA GLN A 597 7.67 28.48 -18.20
C GLN A 597 6.44 28.18 -19.09
N ARG A 598 5.29 28.85 -18.87
CA ARG A 598 4.09 28.67 -19.70
C ARG A 598 4.32 29.07 -21.14
N GLN A 599 5.09 30.10 -21.37
CA GLN A 599 5.47 30.54 -22.72
C GLN A 599 6.43 29.55 -23.40
N GLN A 600 7.40 29.01 -22.65
CA GLN A 600 8.39 28.05 -23.16
C GLN A 600 7.83 26.65 -23.39
N THR A 601 6.93 26.21 -22.54
CA THR A 601 6.36 24.84 -22.54
C THR A 601 4.83 24.92 -22.62
N PRO A 602 4.23 25.11 -23.81
CA PRO A 602 2.79 25.16 -23.95
C PRO A 602 2.13 23.82 -23.59
N SER A 603 0.99 23.90 -22.91
CA SER A 603 0.16 22.73 -22.62
C SER A 603 -0.45 22.16 -23.90
N ARG A 604 -0.48 20.84 -24.00
CA ARG A 604 -1.10 20.10 -25.11
C ARG A 604 -2.00 19.01 -24.58
N ARG A 605 -3.13 18.79 -25.26
CA ARG A 605 -4.05 17.71 -24.90
C ARG A 605 -3.36 16.34 -25.01
N TYR A 606 -3.42 15.55 -23.94
CA TYR A 606 -3.04 14.14 -23.98
C TYR A 606 -4.26 13.31 -24.41
N ARG A 607 -4.21 12.76 -25.65
CA ARG A 607 -5.31 11.97 -26.23
C ARG A 607 -5.19 10.51 -25.80
N LYS A 608 -6.01 10.08 -24.81
CA LYS A 608 -5.98 8.71 -24.26
C LYS A 608 -6.03 7.64 -25.35
N GLY A 609 -6.97 7.77 -26.30
CA GLY A 609 -7.18 6.75 -27.34
C GLY A 609 -5.97 6.52 -28.25
N LEU A 610 -5.19 7.55 -28.54
CA LEU A 610 -3.96 7.43 -29.34
C LEU A 610 -2.79 6.82 -28.55
N ASN A 611 -2.93 6.68 -27.23
CA ASN A 611 -1.90 6.19 -26.32
C ASN A 611 -2.35 4.93 -25.55
N TYR A 612 -3.31 4.15 -26.07
CA TYR A 612 -3.73 2.91 -25.41
C TYR A 612 -2.68 1.81 -25.51
N PHE A 613 -1.88 1.81 -26.55
CA PHE A 613 -0.81 0.83 -26.74
C PHE A 613 0.55 1.48 -26.54
N ASN A 614 1.38 0.84 -25.74
CA ASN A 614 2.75 1.22 -25.46
C ASN A 614 3.55 -0.07 -25.21
N ILE A 615 4.11 -0.62 -26.30
CA ILE A 615 4.94 -1.83 -26.21
C ILE A 615 6.24 -1.45 -25.49
N HIS A 616 6.45 -2.04 -24.32
CA HIS A 616 7.57 -1.73 -23.46
C HIS A 616 8.42 -2.93 -23.08
N SER A 617 7.89 -4.15 -23.26
CA SER A 617 8.58 -5.38 -22.87
C SER A 617 8.32 -6.48 -23.88
N TRP A 618 9.27 -7.36 -24.00
CA TRP A 618 9.21 -8.57 -24.84
C TRP A 618 10.06 -9.67 -24.22
N ALA A 619 9.86 -10.91 -24.65
CA ALA A 619 10.66 -12.05 -24.20
C ALA A 619 10.86 -13.04 -25.36
N PRO A 620 12.03 -13.71 -25.48
CA PRO A 620 12.26 -14.78 -26.47
C PRO A 620 11.68 -16.13 -26.01
N VAL A 621 10.61 -16.10 -25.26
CA VAL A 621 9.82 -17.25 -24.79
C VAL A 621 8.35 -16.90 -24.85
N SER A 622 7.52 -17.90 -25.10
CA SER A 622 6.06 -17.74 -25.05
C SER A 622 5.57 -17.84 -23.60
N ILE A 623 4.90 -16.83 -23.12
CA ILE A 623 4.29 -16.77 -21.77
C ILE A 623 2.88 -16.22 -21.93
N ASP A 624 1.88 -16.88 -21.35
CA ASP A 624 0.56 -16.28 -21.18
C ASP A 624 0.60 -15.36 -19.97
N LEU A 625 0.57 -14.05 -20.22
CA LEU A 625 0.71 -13.04 -19.17
C LEU A 625 -0.45 -13.08 -18.18
N PHE A 626 -1.69 -13.26 -18.67
CA PHE A 626 -2.86 -13.25 -17.82
C PHE A 626 -2.99 -14.54 -17.00
N ASP A 627 -2.64 -15.69 -17.56
CA ASP A 627 -2.56 -16.94 -16.78
C ASP A 627 -1.44 -16.90 -15.75
N ALA A 628 -0.29 -16.31 -16.09
CA ALA A 628 0.81 -16.14 -15.15
C ALA A 628 0.40 -15.24 -13.96
N ILE A 629 -0.42 -14.24 -14.18
CA ILE A 629 -0.90 -13.30 -13.17
C ILE A 629 -2.08 -13.88 -12.37
N ASP A 630 -3.12 -14.36 -13.05
CA ASP A 630 -4.36 -14.80 -12.41
C ASP A 630 -4.23 -16.13 -11.67
N ASN A 631 -3.47 -17.08 -12.25
CA ASN A 631 -3.40 -18.46 -11.80
C ASN A 631 -2.02 -18.85 -11.26
N PHE A 632 -1.03 -17.96 -11.29
CA PHE A 632 0.38 -18.25 -11.00
C PHE A 632 0.93 -19.42 -11.84
N THR A 633 0.37 -19.60 -13.04
CA THR A 633 0.78 -20.65 -13.97
C THR A 633 1.89 -20.13 -14.86
N PHE A 634 3.08 -20.65 -14.68
CA PHE A 634 4.24 -20.29 -15.49
C PHE A 634 4.68 -21.52 -16.32
N ASP A 635 4.24 -21.54 -17.57
CA ASP A 635 4.60 -22.57 -18.56
C ASP A 635 5.30 -21.92 -19.77
N PRO A 636 6.62 -21.63 -19.66
CA PRO A 636 7.36 -21.00 -20.74
C PRO A 636 7.62 -22.02 -21.86
N GLN A 637 7.32 -21.62 -23.10
CA GLN A 637 7.53 -22.41 -24.27
C GLN A 637 8.49 -21.69 -25.24
N LEU A 638 9.10 -22.44 -26.19
CA LEU A 638 9.91 -21.80 -27.23
C LEU A 638 9.03 -20.83 -28.02
N GLY A 639 9.47 -19.58 -28.19
CA GLY A 639 8.67 -18.61 -28.92
C GLY A 639 9.04 -17.17 -28.59
N ALA A 640 8.05 -16.28 -28.62
CA ALA A 640 8.24 -14.88 -28.30
C ALA A 640 6.97 -14.28 -27.69
N THR A 641 7.13 -13.33 -26.78
CA THR A 641 6.05 -12.56 -26.16
C THR A 641 6.33 -11.08 -26.30
N ILE A 642 5.31 -10.28 -26.56
CA ILE A 642 5.32 -8.82 -26.46
C ILE A 642 4.28 -8.37 -25.45
N ILE A 643 4.60 -7.32 -24.69
CA ILE A 643 3.75 -6.80 -23.64
C ILE A 643 3.61 -5.29 -23.82
N SER A 644 2.39 -4.80 -23.71
CA SER A 644 2.01 -3.41 -23.81
C SER A 644 1.19 -3.01 -22.61
N GLN A 645 1.55 -1.91 -21.94
CA GLN A 645 0.72 -1.23 -20.97
C GLN A 645 0.85 0.27 -21.21
N ASN A 646 -0.28 0.96 -21.28
CA ASN A 646 -0.23 2.41 -21.45
C ASN A 646 0.19 3.13 -20.16
N LEU A 647 0.63 4.39 -20.30
CA LEU A 647 1.12 5.17 -19.15
C LEU A 647 0.08 5.44 -18.07
N LEU A 648 -1.22 5.43 -18.41
CA LEU A 648 -2.33 5.61 -17.46
C LEU A 648 -2.85 4.28 -16.88
N SER A 649 -2.18 3.16 -17.10
CA SER A 649 -2.54 1.82 -16.61
C SER A 649 -3.98 1.36 -16.99
N SER A 650 -4.61 2.04 -17.96
CA SER A 650 -5.99 1.80 -18.35
C SER A 650 -6.17 0.72 -19.41
N VAL A 651 -5.09 0.29 -20.06
CA VAL A 651 -5.07 -0.80 -21.05
C VAL A 651 -3.79 -1.59 -20.90
N THR A 652 -3.93 -2.90 -20.68
CA THR A 652 -2.83 -3.87 -20.71
C THR A 652 -3.10 -4.89 -21.78
N ALA A 653 -2.10 -5.22 -22.60
CA ALA A 653 -2.22 -6.19 -23.67
C ALA A 653 -0.96 -7.03 -23.80
N PHE A 654 -1.11 -8.25 -24.28
CA PHE A 654 0.01 -9.08 -24.67
C PHE A 654 -0.31 -9.84 -25.95
N ALA A 655 0.73 -10.23 -26.67
CA ALA A 655 0.66 -11.19 -27.75
C ALA A 655 1.87 -12.13 -27.65
N THR A 656 1.64 -13.42 -27.84
CA THR A 656 2.70 -14.44 -27.76
C THR A 656 2.55 -15.46 -28.86
N TYR A 657 3.69 -15.85 -29.43
CA TYR A 657 3.83 -17.02 -30.28
C TYR A 657 4.64 -18.08 -29.54
N GLY A 658 4.12 -19.30 -29.50
CA GLY A 658 4.79 -20.42 -28.84
C GLY A 658 4.82 -21.65 -29.71
N TRP A 659 5.83 -22.52 -29.50
CA TRP A 659 5.95 -23.83 -30.09
C TRP A 659 6.28 -24.88 -29.03
N HIS A 660 5.57 -25.99 -29.08
CA HIS A 660 5.79 -27.14 -28.19
C HIS A 660 5.86 -28.40 -29.04
N HIS A 661 6.79 -29.31 -28.72
CA HIS A 661 7.05 -30.51 -29.56
C HIS A 661 5.82 -31.40 -29.74
N GLU A 662 4.97 -31.51 -28.74
CA GLU A 662 3.71 -32.26 -28.83
C GLU A 662 2.53 -31.39 -29.28
N ARG A 663 2.55 -30.08 -29.01
CA ARG A 663 1.40 -29.19 -29.22
C ARG A 663 1.45 -28.38 -30.52
N GLY A 664 2.59 -28.37 -31.20
CA GLY A 664 2.78 -27.55 -32.38
C GLY A 664 2.84 -26.04 -32.07
N SER A 665 2.64 -25.27 -33.12
CA SER A 665 2.65 -23.80 -33.03
C SER A 665 1.35 -23.24 -32.48
N MET A 666 1.45 -22.20 -31.61
CA MET A 666 0.29 -21.48 -31.08
C MET A 666 0.53 -19.99 -31.05
N ILE A 667 -0.52 -19.23 -31.25
CA ILE A 667 -0.58 -17.77 -31.03
C ILE A 667 -1.62 -17.53 -29.95
N ARG A 668 -1.24 -16.75 -28.94
CA ARG A 668 -2.14 -16.29 -27.88
C ARG A 668 -2.07 -14.78 -27.74
N GLY A 669 -3.15 -14.18 -27.27
CA GLY A 669 -3.16 -12.76 -26.97
C GLY A 669 -4.29 -12.38 -26.06
N GLY A 670 -4.13 -11.27 -25.37
CA GLY A 670 -5.15 -10.74 -24.49
C GLY A 670 -5.07 -9.23 -24.36
N ILE A 671 -6.21 -8.63 -24.06
CA ILE A 671 -6.37 -7.20 -23.73
C ILE A 671 -7.22 -7.10 -22.49
N ASP A 672 -6.75 -6.37 -21.48
CA ASP A 672 -7.53 -5.91 -20.35
C ASP A 672 -7.72 -4.39 -20.48
N PHE A 673 -8.97 -3.97 -20.67
CA PHE A 673 -9.38 -2.60 -20.89
C PHE A 673 -10.21 -2.11 -19.70
N ARG A 674 -9.71 -1.12 -18.96
CA ARG A 674 -10.30 -0.56 -17.74
C ARG A 674 -10.71 0.90 -17.87
N ALA A 675 -10.48 1.52 -19.02
CA ALA A 675 -10.62 2.97 -19.20
C ALA A 675 -12.04 3.51 -18.96
N LEU A 676 -13.07 2.65 -18.92
CA LEU A 676 -14.48 3.06 -18.75
C LEU A 676 -15.07 2.71 -17.38
N GLY A 677 -14.30 2.08 -16.48
CA GLY A 677 -14.76 1.61 -15.17
C GLY A 677 -14.91 0.10 -15.07
N PRO A 678 -15.77 -0.55 -15.85
CA PRO A 678 -15.75 -2.00 -15.97
C PRO A 678 -14.41 -2.50 -16.48
N HIS A 679 -13.97 -3.64 -15.97
CA HIS A 679 -12.86 -4.38 -16.55
C HIS A 679 -13.42 -5.23 -17.70
N ILE A 680 -12.96 -4.93 -18.92
CA ILE A 680 -13.32 -5.65 -20.14
C ILE A 680 -12.07 -6.39 -20.60
N GLU A 681 -12.11 -7.70 -20.50
CA GLU A 681 -11.00 -8.56 -20.86
C GLU A 681 -11.38 -9.41 -22.09
N LEU A 682 -10.50 -9.40 -23.09
CA LEU A 682 -10.59 -10.25 -24.26
C LEU A 682 -9.36 -11.13 -24.31
N ARG A 683 -9.53 -12.44 -24.46
CA ARG A 683 -8.46 -13.42 -24.64
C ARG A 683 -8.70 -14.25 -25.90
N GLY A 684 -7.63 -14.61 -26.57
CA GLY A 684 -7.70 -15.49 -27.72
C GLY A 684 -6.49 -16.41 -27.85
N GLN A 685 -6.72 -17.62 -28.35
CA GLN A 685 -5.67 -18.56 -28.71
C GLN A 685 -6.03 -19.19 -30.06
N TYR A 686 -5.03 -19.36 -30.92
CA TYR A 686 -5.10 -20.10 -32.16
C TYR A 686 -3.90 -21.04 -32.27
N GLY A 687 -4.16 -22.30 -32.66
CA GLY A 687 -3.14 -23.34 -32.67
C GLY A 687 -2.81 -23.90 -31.30
N GLY A 688 -1.83 -24.73 -31.23
CA GLY A 688 -1.46 -25.47 -30.03
C GLY A 688 -2.18 -26.80 -29.93
N MET A 689 -1.74 -27.62 -29.02
CA MET A 689 -2.18 -28.98 -28.90
C MET A 689 -3.53 -29.18 -28.25
N LEU A 690 -4.05 -30.32 -28.50
CA LEU A 690 -5.22 -30.97 -27.93
C LEU A 690 -6.50 -30.19 -28.19
N GLN A 691 -7.14 -30.77 -29.16
CA GLN A 691 -8.55 -30.56 -29.36
C GLN A 691 -9.24 -30.80 -28.03
N PRO A 692 -9.89 -29.82 -27.40
CA PRO A 692 -10.71 -30.08 -26.24
C PRO A 692 -11.81 -31.05 -26.65
N PHE A 693 -11.70 -32.24 -26.14
CA PHE A 693 -12.61 -33.32 -26.41
C PHE A 693 -13.37 -33.66 -25.15
N TYR A 694 -14.67 -33.49 -25.19
CA TYR A 694 -15.56 -33.90 -24.14
C TYR A 694 -16.15 -35.27 -24.49
N LYS A 695 -15.59 -36.32 -23.86
CA LYS A 695 -16.11 -37.68 -23.93
C LYS A 695 -16.83 -37.99 -22.61
N PRO A 696 -18.13 -38.39 -22.63
CA PRO A 696 -18.71 -38.99 -21.45
C PRO A 696 -17.92 -40.23 -21.07
N SER A 697 -17.86 -40.57 -19.81
CA SER A 697 -17.13 -41.75 -19.30
C SER A 697 -17.74 -43.10 -19.70
N ASN A 698 -18.40 -43.18 -20.82
CA ASN A 698 -19.05 -44.35 -21.35
C ASN A 698 -18.26 -44.90 -22.55
N ASP A 699 -17.75 -46.14 -22.45
CA ASP A 699 -16.88 -46.78 -23.45
C ASP A 699 -17.60 -47.04 -24.78
N GLU A 700 -18.93 -46.85 -24.86
CA GLU A 700 -19.75 -47.03 -26.04
C GLU A 700 -19.66 -45.88 -27.05
N ILE A 701 -19.03 -44.78 -26.71
CA ILE A 701 -18.90 -43.62 -27.61
C ILE A 701 -17.65 -43.80 -28.46
N PRO A 702 -17.79 -43.89 -29.80
CA PRO A 702 -16.65 -44.02 -30.69
C PRO A 702 -15.69 -42.86 -30.59
N ASP A 703 -14.41 -43.12 -30.77
CA ASP A 703 -13.42 -42.04 -30.88
C ASP A 703 -13.63 -41.24 -32.18
N PRO A 704 -13.38 -39.95 -32.19
CA PRO A 704 -13.57 -39.13 -33.39
C PRO A 704 -12.61 -39.61 -34.48
N THR A 705 -13.16 -39.86 -35.65
CA THR A 705 -12.41 -40.40 -36.79
C THR A 705 -11.39 -39.44 -37.40
N GLN A 706 -11.54 -38.15 -37.13
CA GLN A 706 -10.60 -37.13 -37.62
C GLN A 706 -10.25 -36.17 -36.46
N PRO A 707 -8.97 -35.90 -36.24
CA PRO A 707 -8.54 -34.88 -35.31
C PRO A 707 -8.94 -33.49 -35.81
N LEU A 708 -9.43 -32.59 -34.88
CA LEU A 708 -9.66 -31.19 -35.22
C LEU A 708 -8.33 -30.53 -35.61
N LYS A 709 -8.30 -29.93 -36.78
CA LYS A 709 -7.20 -29.07 -37.17
C LYS A 709 -7.45 -27.67 -36.65
N ASN A 710 -6.40 -26.99 -36.22
CA ASN A 710 -6.44 -25.59 -35.82
C ASN A 710 -7.32 -25.33 -34.59
N TYR A 711 -6.84 -25.67 -33.41
CA TYR A 711 -7.51 -25.31 -32.16
C TYR A 711 -7.62 -23.78 -32.02
N TYR A 712 -8.76 -23.31 -31.60
CA TYR A 712 -8.95 -21.91 -31.20
C TYR A 712 -9.88 -21.78 -30.00
N ASN A 713 -9.59 -20.79 -29.16
CA ASN A 713 -10.35 -20.40 -27.98
C ASN A 713 -10.43 -18.89 -27.95
N VAL A 714 -11.63 -18.36 -27.67
CA VAL A 714 -11.86 -16.93 -27.48
C VAL A 714 -12.69 -16.76 -26.23
N ALA A 715 -12.29 -15.84 -25.36
CA ALA A 715 -13.04 -15.48 -24.17
C ALA A 715 -13.21 -13.95 -24.08
N ALA A 716 -14.39 -13.54 -23.65
CA ALA A 716 -14.71 -12.15 -23.33
C ALA A 716 -15.29 -12.11 -21.92
N ARG A 717 -14.69 -11.31 -21.05
CA ARG A 717 -15.11 -11.12 -19.64
C ARG A 717 -15.39 -9.66 -19.38
N ILE A 718 -16.50 -9.38 -18.73
CA ILE A 718 -16.83 -8.06 -18.21
C ILE A 718 -17.04 -8.21 -16.69
N SER A 719 -16.29 -7.48 -15.90
CA SER A 719 -16.46 -7.46 -14.45
C SER A 719 -16.46 -6.03 -13.91
N LEU A 720 -17.17 -5.82 -12.80
CA LEU A 720 -17.26 -4.53 -12.13
C LEU A 720 -16.86 -4.67 -10.65
N PRO A 721 -15.56 -4.67 -10.33
CA PRO A 721 -15.08 -4.78 -8.95
C PRO A 721 -15.34 -3.48 -8.20
N MET A 722 -16.38 -3.46 -7.35
CA MET A 722 -16.77 -2.30 -6.58
C MET A 722 -16.24 -2.39 -5.15
N GLN A 723 -15.56 -1.33 -4.69
CA GLN A 723 -15.05 -1.18 -3.33
C GLN A 723 -16.08 -0.42 -2.47
N LEU A 724 -16.73 -1.13 -1.56
CA LEU A 724 -17.77 -0.60 -0.67
C LEU A 724 -17.27 -0.35 0.75
N SER A 725 -15.96 -0.39 0.96
CA SER A 725 -15.30 -0.27 2.27
C SER A 725 -15.70 1.00 3.02
N SER A 726 -15.87 0.91 4.33
CA SER A 726 -16.25 2.02 5.19
C SER A 726 -15.80 1.76 6.62
N GLY A 727 -15.10 2.71 7.23
CA GLY A 727 -14.59 2.59 8.60
C GLY A 727 -13.72 1.35 8.77
N HIS A 728 -14.05 0.53 9.75
CA HIS A 728 -13.35 -0.72 10.06
C HIS A 728 -13.60 -1.86 9.06
N HIS A 729 -14.62 -1.76 8.19
CA HIS A 729 -15.05 -2.81 7.27
C HIS A 729 -14.46 -2.64 5.87
N LEU A 730 -13.91 -3.74 5.34
CA LEU A 730 -13.44 -3.89 3.97
C LEU A 730 -14.49 -4.67 3.18
N ARG A 731 -15.33 -3.96 2.42
CA ARG A 731 -16.44 -4.51 1.65
C ARG A 731 -16.18 -4.43 0.16
N TYR A 732 -16.56 -5.47 -0.54
CA TYR A 732 -16.50 -5.48 -1.99
C TYR A 732 -17.71 -6.19 -2.60
N LEU A 733 -18.08 -5.78 -3.82
CA LEU A 733 -19.10 -6.43 -4.64
C LEU A 733 -18.58 -6.52 -6.08
N THR A 734 -18.56 -7.72 -6.64
CA THR A 734 -18.04 -7.93 -7.99
C THR A 734 -19.04 -8.76 -8.81
N PRO A 735 -19.94 -8.13 -9.59
CA PRO A 735 -20.63 -8.82 -10.68
C PRO A 735 -19.66 -9.07 -11.83
N LEU A 736 -19.84 -10.23 -12.50
CA LEU A 736 -19.04 -10.69 -13.60
C LEU A 736 -19.90 -11.46 -14.60
N VAL A 737 -19.66 -11.23 -15.88
CA VAL A 737 -20.16 -12.05 -16.98
C VAL A 737 -18.97 -12.43 -17.87
N GLU A 738 -18.84 -13.71 -18.16
CA GLU A 738 -17.81 -14.26 -19.04
C GLU A 738 -18.47 -15.11 -20.13
N TRP A 739 -18.15 -14.83 -21.36
CA TRP A 739 -18.43 -15.68 -22.50
C TRP A 739 -17.12 -16.31 -22.98
N GLN A 740 -17.17 -17.61 -23.26
CA GLN A 740 -16.04 -18.36 -23.83
C GLN A 740 -16.54 -19.26 -24.95
N TYR A 741 -15.80 -19.25 -26.05
CA TYR A 741 -15.96 -20.23 -27.15
C TYR A 741 -14.63 -20.94 -27.40
N PHE A 742 -14.70 -22.24 -27.56
CA PHE A 742 -13.58 -23.06 -28.05
C PHE A 742 -14.06 -24.15 -28.98
N ASN A 743 -13.23 -24.52 -29.98
CA ASN A 743 -13.60 -25.53 -30.96
C ASN A 743 -13.35 -26.96 -30.44
N GLY A 744 -13.98 -27.30 -29.30
CA GLY A 744 -14.02 -28.66 -28.76
C GLY A 744 -15.05 -29.54 -29.47
N LEU A 745 -14.87 -30.84 -29.31
CA LEU A 745 -15.84 -31.82 -29.76
C LEU A 745 -16.73 -32.28 -28.61
N THR A 746 -18.04 -32.37 -28.86
CA THR A 746 -19.00 -32.98 -27.97
C THR A 746 -19.81 -34.03 -28.75
N TYR A 747 -20.04 -35.18 -28.14
CA TYR A 747 -20.82 -36.24 -28.80
C TYR A 747 -22.31 -36.06 -28.55
N ASP A 748 -23.09 -35.91 -29.62
CA ASP A 748 -24.54 -35.87 -29.58
C ASP A 748 -25.10 -37.29 -29.70
N GLN A 749 -25.58 -37.86 -28.59
CA GLN A 749 -26.10 -39.24 -28.56
C GLN A 749 -27.36 -39.42 -29.38
N GLU A 750 -28.24 -38.41 -29.47
CA GLU A 750 -29.46 -38.49 -30.26
C GLU A 750 -29.19 -38.57 -31.78
N ARG A 751 -28.13 -37.86 -32.21
CA ARG A 751 -27.73 -37.79 -33.61
C ARG A 751 -26.60 -38.76 -34.00
N GLY A 752 -26.00 -39.44 -33.04
CA GLY A 752 -24.88 -40.36 -33.23
C GLY A 752 -23.65 -39.72 -33.87
N ARG A 753 -23.41 -38.42 -33.65
CA ARG A 753 -22.30 -37.69 -34.27
C ARG A 753 -21.63 -36.69 -33.32
N TYR A 754 -20.42 -36.30 -33.64
CA TYR A 754 -19.72 -35.22 -32.95
C TYR A 754 -20.18 -33.87 -33.49
N ASN A 755 -20.53 -32.99 -32.56
CA ASN A 755 -20.68 -31.54 -32.78
C ASN A 755 -19.36 -30.84 -32.48
N GLN A 756 -19.04 -29.82 -33.28
CA GLN A 756 -17.87 -29.01 -33.12
C GLN A 756 -18.24 -27.64 -32.53
N GLY A 757 -17.52 -27.24 -31.52
CA GLY A 757 -17.66 -25.93 -30.88
C GLY A 757 -18.49 -25.97 -29.60
N VAL A 758 -17.95 -25.40 -28.58
CA VAL A 758 -18.57 -25.26 -27.25
C VAL A 758 -18.61 -23.79 -26.86
N ASN A 759 -19.80 -23.29 -26.63
CA ASN A 759 -20.02 -21.98 -26.01
C ASN A 759 -20.29 -22.15 -24.52
N ARG A 760 -19.66 -21.30 -23.70
CA ARG A 760 -19.94 -21.21 -22.27
C ARG A 760 -20.26 -19.77 -21.92
N LEU A 761 -21.37 -19.55 -21.27
CA LEU A 761 -21.70 -18.30 -20.62
C LEU A 761 -21.71 -18.53 -19.11
N THR A 762 -20.93 -17.73 -18.39
CA THR A 762 -20.86 -17.74 -16.94
C THR A 762 -21.23 -16.36 -16.41
N SER A 763 -22.20 -16.30 -15.51
CA SER A 763 -22.55 -15.10 -14.77
C SER A 763 -22.29 -15.32 -13.29
N SER A 764 -21.64 -14.38 -12.60
CA SER A 764 -21.42 -14.50 -11.17
C SER A 764 -21.54 -13.16 -10.47
N ILE A 765 -21.88 -13.23 -9.19
CA ILE A 765 -21.84 -12.11 -8.27
C ILE A 765 -21.14 -12.53 -6.99
N THR A 766 -20.12 -11.79 -6.60
CA THR A 766 -19.36 -12.03 -5.37
C THR A 766 -19.51 -10.83 -4.46
N PHE A 767 -19.89 -11.07 -3.21
CA PHE A 767 -19.93 -10.07 -2.15
C PHE A 767 -19.06 -10.53 -0.97
N GLY A 768 -18.33 -9.62 -0.34
CA GLY A 768 -17.58 -9.92 0.88
C GLY A 768 -17.49 -8.71 1.80
N ASP A 769 -17.41 -9.00 3.10
CA ASP A 769 -17.18 -8.04 4.17
C ASP A 769 -16.20 -8.65 5.17
N ASN A 770 -15.05 -8.02 5.33
CA ASN A 770 -14.05 -8.40 6.32
C ASN A 770 -13.72 -7.20 7.19
N VAL A 771 -13.54 -7.39 8.47
CA VAL A 771 -12.94 -6.35 9.30
C VAL A 771 -11.45 -6.23 9.02
N ARG A 772 -10.88 -5.06 9.24
CA ARG A 772 -9.43 -4.84 9.12
C ARG A 772 -8.68 -5.75 10.08
N SER A 773 -7.51 -6.20 9.67
CA SER A 773 -6.64 -7.08 10.48
C SER A 773 -5.56 -6.28 11.19
N ALA A 774 -5.23 -6.67 12.41
CA ALA A 774 -4.05 -6.19 13.11
C ALA A 774 -2.78 -6.91 12.62
N THR A 775 -1.61 -6.41 12.98
CA THR A 775 -0.31 -6.93 12.51
C THR A 775 -0.10 -8.42 12.83
N ARG A 776 -0.57 -8.89 13.98
CA ARG A 776 -0.42 -10.28 14.43
C ARG A 776 -1.54 -11.21 13.99
N ASP A 777 -2.64 -10.68 13.48
CA ASP A 777 -3.76 -11.52 13.03
C ASP A 777 -3.34 -12.44 11.87
N LEU A 778 -3.74 -13.69 11.91
CA LEU A 778 -3.54 -14.67 10.83
C LEU A 778 -4.59 -14.51 9.72
N LEU A 779 -5.82 -14.20 10.14
CA LEU A 779 -6.98 -13.90 9.29
C LEU A 779 -7.72 -12.70 9.90
N PRO A 780 -8.59 -12.02 9.13
CA PRO A 780 -9.52 -11.05 9.70
C PRO A 780 -10.26 -11.65 10.90
N ARG A 781 -10.46 -10.89 11.97
CA ARG A 781 -11.17 -11.41 13.17
C ARG A 781 -12.61 -11.78 12.84
N TRP A 782 -13.27 -11.02 11.99
CA TRP A 782 -14.60 -11.31 11.48
C TRP A 782 -14.62 -11.09 9.99
N GLY A 783 -15.27 -11.98 9.27
CA GLY A 783 -15.43 -11.82 7.85
C GLY A 783 -16.38 -12.85 7.25
N TYR A 784 -16.98 -12.48 6.14
CA TYR A 784 -17.74 -13.41 5.32
C TYR A 784 -17.64 -13.04 3.84
N ALA A 785 -17.83 -14.05 2.99
CA ALA A 785 -17.96 -13.87 1.56
C ALA A 785 -19.01 -14.84 1.01
N LEU A 786 -19.75 -14.37 0.01
CA LEU A 786 -20.74 -15.14 -0.72
C LEU A 786 -20.51 -14.97 -2.20
N ARG A 787 -20.51 -16.07 -2.96
CA ARG A 787 -20.52 -16.06 -4.41
C ARG A 787 -21.65 -16.92 -4.95
N LEU A 788 -22.43 -16.34 -5.85
CA LEU A 788 -23.41 -17.03 -6.68
C LEU A 788 -22.89 -17.04 -8.11
N SER A 789 -22.88 -18.22 -8.75
CA SER A 789 -22.39 -18.38 -10.13
C SER A 789 -23.29 -19.31 -10.90
N HIS A 790 -23.62 -18.92 -12.14
CA HIS A 790 -24.40 -19.72 -13.06
C HIS A 790 -23.64 -19.87 -14.38
N SER A 791 -23.48 -21.10 -14.86
CA SER A 791 -22.79 -21.45 -16.11
C SER A 791 -23.66 -22.35 -16.97
N PHE A 792 -23.75 -22.06 -18.26
CA PHE A 792 -24.48 -22.87 -19.23
C PHE A 792 -23.94 -22.65 -20.64
N SER A 793 -24.32 -23.53 -21.58
CA SER A 793 -24.08 -23.34 -23.01
C SER A 793 -25.33 -22.76 -23.68
N PRO A 794 -25.28 -21.57 -24.29
CA PRO A 794 -26.43 -21.01 -25.00
C PRO A 794 -26.77 -21.71 -26.34
N THR A 795 -25.82 -22.47 -26.88
CA THR A 795 -25.94 -23.08 -28.20
C THR A 795 -26.02 -24.61 -28.20
N ASP A 796 -25.65 -25.29 -27.13
CA ASP A 796 -25.67 -26.74 -27.03
C ASP A 796 -26.52 -27.20 -25.83
N ARG A 797 -27.68 -27.74 -26.11
CA ARG A 797 -28.64 -28.25 -25.13
C ARG A 797 -28.17 -29.51 -24.40
N ASN A 798 -27.10 -30.17 -24.83
CA ASN A 798 -26.51 -31.31 -24.12
C ASN A 798 -25.72 -30.90 -22.86
N PHE A 799 -25.45 -29.60 -22.72
CA PHE A 799 -24.83 -29.04 -21.51
C PHE A 799 -25.87 -28.68 -20.48
N ALA A 800 -25.65 -29.12 -19.24
CA ALA A 800 -26.46 -28.76 -18.09
C ALA A 800 -26.29 -27.31 -17.70
N HIS A 801 -27.36 -26.69 -17.24
CA HIS A 801 -27.28 -25.47 -16.44
C HIS A 801 -26.66 -25.81 -15.08
N SER A 802 -25.57 -25.15 -14.74
CA SER A 802 -24.82 -25.35 -13.49
C SER A 802 -24.94 -24.13 -12.60
N LEU A 803 -25.55 -24.28 -11.43
CA LEU A 803 -25.64 -23.23 -10.42
C LEU A 803 -24.71 -23.57 -9.27
N THR A 804 -23.85 -22.63 -8.88
CA THR A 804 -22.90 -22.79 -7.77
C THR A 804 -23.09 -21.68 -6.75
N ILE A 805 -23.21 -22.06 -5.48
CA ILE A 805 -23.23 -21.16 -4.33
C ILE A 805 -22.01 -21.47 -3.47
N PHE A 806 -21.18 -20.49 -3.25
CA PHE A 806 -20.03 -20.56 -2.34
C PHE A 806 -20.21 -19.61 -1.20
N GLY A 807 -19.96 -20.06 0.02
CA GLY A 807 -19.97 -19.25 1.23
C GLY A 807 -18.70 -19.45 2.06
N GLN A 808 -18.23 -18.37 2.67
CA GLN A 808 -17.13 -18.38 3.64
C GLN A 808 -17.51 -17.53 4.85
N GLY A 809 -17.15 -18.01 6.05
CA GLY A 809 -17.22 -17.27 7.29
C GLY A 809 -15.90 -17.37 8.05
N ILE A 810 -15.47 -16.28 8.68
CA ILE A 810 -14.28 -16.22 9.54
C ILE A 810 -14.71 -15.66 10.90
N THR A 811 -14.29 -16.29 11.97
CA THR A 811 -14.57 -15.87 13.35
C THR A 811 -13.32 -15.97 14.22
N PRO A 812 -13.21 -15.17 15.31
CA PRO A 812 -12.24 -15.44 16.35
C PRO A 812 -12.45 -16.84 16.92
N ALA A 813 -11.38 -17.43 17.45
CA ALA A 813 -11.41 -18.71 18.13
C ALA A 813 -10.88 -18.59 19.58
N ILE A 814 -10.57 -19.70 20.24
CA ILE A 814 -10.32 -19.76 21.70
C ILE A 814 -9.15 -18.90 22.17
N GLY A 815 -8.07 -18.82 21.41
CA GLY A 815 -6.86 -18.08 21.77
C GLY A 815 -6.76 -16.69 21.12
N ARG A 816 -5.86 -15.85 21.64
CA ARG A 816 -5.51 -14.58 21.02
C ARG A 816 -4.91 -14.85 19.62
N HIS A 817 -5.40 -14.19 18.56
CA HIS A 817 -5.01 -14.40 17.16
C HIS A 817 -5.34 -15.79 16.59
N HIS A 818 -6.11 -16.61 17.30
CA HIS A 818 -6.67 -17.83 16.74
C HIS A 818 -7.91 -17.49 15.90
N SER A 819 -8.08 -18.19 14.79
CA SER A 819 -9.19 -17.97 13.86
C SER A 819 -9.80 -19.30 13.42
N LEU A 820 -11.11 -19.32 13.29
CA LEU A 820 -11.85 -20.41 12.67
C LEU A 820 -12.42 -19.91 11.34
N ARG A 821 -12.05 -20.59 10.25
CA ARG A 821 -12.58 -20.32 8.91
C ARG A 821 -13.44 -21.48 8.46
N LEU A 822 -14.70 -21.22 8.21
CA LEU A 822 -15.66 -22.15 7.66
C LEU A 822 -15.93 -21.81 6.19
N ARG A 823 -15.94 -22.81 5.31
CA ARG A 823 -16.23 -22.64 3.90
C ARG A 823 -17.19 -23.72 3.46
N ALA A 824 -18.14 -23.38 2.58
CA ALA A 824 -19.08 -24.33 2.01
C ALA A 824 -19.33 -24.02 0.54
N VAL A 825 -19.56 -25.05 -0.24
CA VAL A 825 -20.01 -24.94 -1.63
C VAL A 825 -21.17 -25.88 -1.86
N PHE A 826 -22.18 -25.41 -2.54
CA PHE A 826 -23.25 -26.18 -3.11
C PHE A 826 -23.31 -25.94 -4.61
N GLN A 827 -23.26 -26.99 -5.40
CA GLN A 827 -23.44 -26.92 -6.84
C GLN A 827 -24.55 -27.89 -7.27
N THR A 828 -25.42 -27.42 -8.14
CA THR A 828 -26.44 -28.25 -8.79
C THR A 828 -26.34 -28.14 -10.30
N ASN A 829 -26.51 -29.26 -10.99
CA ASN A 829 -26.53 -29.35 -12.46
C ASN A 829 -27.90 -29.92 -12.88
N GLU A 830 -28.40 -29.46 -13.99
CA GLU A 830 -29.63 -29.95 -14.62
C GLU A 830 -29.49 -31.47 -14.89
N ARG A 831 -30.52 -32.24 -14.56
CA ARG A 831 -30.55 -33.69 -14.78
C ARG A 831 -30.79 -34.04 -16.25
N GLY A 832 -30.36 -35.25 -16.66
CA GLY A 832 -30.56 -35.76 -18.00
C GLY A 832 -29.63 -35.18 -19.07
N LYS A 833 -28.69 -34.34 -18.69
CA LYS A 833 -27.70 -33.75 -19.62
C LYS A 833 -26.42 -34.56 -19.64
N THR A 834 -25.80 -34.63 -20.82
CA THR A 834 -24.56 -35.39 -21.02
C THR A 834 -23.34 -34.69 -20.44
N TYR A 835 -23.29 -33.37 -20.56
CA TYR A 835 -22.16 -32.54 -20.17
C TYR A 835 -22.53 -31.50 -19.13
N SER A 836 -21.55 -31.04 -18.35
CA SER A 836 -21.70 -29.92 -17.43
C SER A 836 -20.38 -29.15 -17.29
N PHE A 837 -20.48 -27.89 -16.93
CA PHE A 837 -19.32 -27.04 -16.54
C PHE A 837 -19.02 -27.20 -15.04
N TYR A 838 -18.88 -28.44 -14.61
CA TYR A 838 -18.74 -28.82 -13.23
C TYR A 838 -17.36 -28.47 -12.67
N GLN A 839 -17.33 -27.84 -11.50
CA GLN A 839 -16.10 -27.49 -10.78
C GLN A 839 -16.12 -28.08 -9.37
N ARG A 840 -15.05 -28.71 -8.94
CA ARG A 840 -14.91 -29.28 -7.60
C ARG A 840 -14.23 -28.30 -6.64
N GLU A 841 -14.87 -27.21 -6.37
CA GLU A 841 -14.35 -26.30 -5.36
C GLU A 841 -14.34 -26.93 -3.97
N LEU A 842 -13.34 -26.63 -3.14
CA LEU A 842 -13.16 -27.17 -1.81
C LEU A 842 -13.04 -28.70 -1.75
N TYR A 843 -12.58 -29.35 -2.85
CA TYR A 843 -12.35 -30.79 -2.82
C TYR A 843 -11.37 -31.16 -1.71
N PRO A 844 -11.60 -32.27 -0.94
CA PRO A 844 -10.79 -32.62 0.22
C PRO A 844 -9.30 -32.74 -0.12
N ARG A 845 -8.46 -32.09 0.65
CA ARG A 845 -7.01 -32.03 0.41
C ARG A 845 -6.37 -33.41 0.47
N GLY A 846 -5.48 -33.69 -0.50
CA GLY A 846 -4.79 -34.96 -0.62
C GLY A 846 -5.64 -36.09 -1.18
N ALA A 847 -6.93 -35.91 -1.38
CA ALA A 847 -7.84 -36.91 -1.93
C ALA A 847 -7.51 -37.23 -3.39
N ALA A 848 -7.70 -38.50 -3.76
CA ALA A 848 -7.58 -38.92 -5.15
C ALA A 848 -8.71 -38.30 -5.99
N TYR A 849 -8.35 -37.84 -7.18
CA TYR A 849 -9.31 -37.28 -8.13
C TYR A 849 -9.91 -38.44 -8.94
N GLU A 850 -11.22 -38.64 -8.80
CA GLU A 850 -11.95 -39.66 -9.59
C GLU A 850 -12.81 -38.96 -10.65
N PRO A 851 -12.80 -39.43 -11.90
CA PRO A 851 -13.72 -38.91 -12.91
C PRO A 851 -15.19 -39.11 -12.47
N LEU A 852 -16.04 -38.12 -12.74
CA LEU A 852 -17.47 -38.19 -12.44
C LEU A 852 -18.29 -38.28 -13.73
N SER A 853 -19.24 -39.17 -13.74
CA SER A 853 -20.20 -39.27 -14.81
C SER A 853 -21.49 -38.50 -14.46
N ARG A 854 -21.91 -37.58 -15.32
CA ARG A 854 -23.15 -36.79 -15.21
C ARG A 854 -23.44 -36.29 -13.79
N PRO A 855 -22.56 -35.47 -13.17
CA PRO A 855 -22.75 -35.02 -11.82
C PRO A 855 -24.01 -34.11 -11.74
N THR A 856 -24.88 -34.38 -10.77
CA THR A 856 -26.11 -33.57 -10.57
C THR A 856 -26.00 -32.64 -9.36
N HIS A 857 -25.35 -33.08 -8.30
CA HIS A 857 -25.16 -32.27 -7.10
C HIS A 857 -23.73 -32.44 -6.56
N TYR A 858 -23.20 -31.35 -6.05
CA TYR A 858 -21.94 -31.32 -5.33
C TYR A 858 -22.09 -30.49 -4.07
N ILE A 859 -21.71 -31.04 -2.95
CA ILE A 859 -21.70 -30.38 -1.65
C ILE A 859 -20.31 -30.55 -1.08
N ALA A 860 -19.63 -29.47 -0.73
CA ALA A 860 -18.38 -29.58 -0.01
C ALA A 860 -18.31 -28.54 1.10
N GLY A 861 -17.56 -28.89 2.14
CA GLY A 861 -17.30 -28.01 3.26
C GLY A 861 -15.87 -28.17 3.78
N ALA A 862 -15.34 -27.11 4.35
CA ALA A 862 -14.04 -27.09 4.98
C ALA A 862 -14.10 -26.26 6.26
N ALA A 863 -13.54 -26.81 7.35
CA ALA A 863 -13.30 -26.12 8.59
C ALA A 863 -11.78 -26.07 8.83
N ASP A 864 -11.25 -24.86 8.94
CA ASP A 864 -9.83 -24.61 9.17
C ASP A 864 -9.66 -23.80 10.46
N TYR A 865 -9.00 -24.39 11.46
CA TYR A 865 -8.62 -23.73 12.70
C TYR A 865 -7.16 -23.30 12.64
N GLN A 866 -6.90 -22.00 12.67
CA GLN A 866 -5.56 -21.44 12.57
C GLN A 866 -5.10 -20.83 13.90
N MET A 867 -3.83 -21.10 14.26
CA MET A 867 -3.22 -20.56 15.46
C MET A 867 -1.73 -20.25 15.25
N PRO A 868 -1.20 -19.15 15.84
CA PRO A 868 0.23 -18.91 15.88
C PRO A 868 0.86 -19.87 16.90
N LEU A 869 1.99 -20.48 16.57
CA LEU A 869 2.75 -21.35 17.47
C LEU A 869 3.88 -20.58 18.16
N CYS A 870 4.70 -19.90 17.38
CA CYS A 870 5.82 -19.13 17.90
C CYS A 870 6.33 -18.09 16.89
N TYR A 871 7.18 -17.20 17.39
CA TYR A 871 7.89 -16.16 16.62
C TYR A 871 9.40 -16.38 16.77
N PRO A 872 10.03 -17.23 15.92
CA PRO A 872 11.44 -17.61 16.08
C PRO A 872 12.42 -16.46 15.93
N GLU A 873 12.13 -15.55 14.97
CA GLU A 873 12.98 -14.41 14.60
C GLU A 873 14.43 -14.83 14.28
N GLY A 874 14.55 -15.89 13.50
CA GLY A 874 15.84 -16.48 13.13
C GLY A 874 15.76 -17.25 11.83
N GLY A 875 16.87 -17.85 11.42
CA GLY A 875 16.95 -18.62 10.18
C GLY A 875 18.38 -18.73 9.68
N ILE A 876 18.56 -18.82 8.36
CA ILE A 876 19.87 -18.79 7.71
C ILE A 876 20.22 -17.32 7.41
N PRO A 877 21.24 -16.77 8.04
CA PRO A 877 21.59 -15.36 7.91
C PRO A 877 21.66 -14.88 6.45
N ALA A 878 21.01 -13.78 6.17
CA ALA A 878 20.89 -13.14 4.86
C ALA A 878 20.15 -13.97 3.78
N VAL A 879 19.74 -15.19 4.04
CA VAL A 879 19.08 -16.08 3.06
C VAL A 879 17.61 -16.24 3.39
N ILE A 880 17.29 -16.71 4.58
CA ILE A 880 15.91 -16.94 5.05
C ILE A 880 15.79 -16.46 6.48
N TYR A 881 14.80 -15.60 6.72
CA TYR A 881 14.42 -15.15 8.05
C TYR A 881 12.99 -15.57 8.34
N ILE A 882 12.78 -16.34 9.40
CA ILE A 882 11.49 -16.88 9.83
C ILE A 882 10.92 -15.96 10.91
N LYS A 883 9.82 -15.28 10.60
CA LYS A 883 9.14 -14.35 11.52
C LYS A 883 8.15 -15.04 12.43
N ARG A 884 7.33 -15.93 11.87
CA ARG A 884 6.27 -16.63 12.57
C ARG A 884 6.14 -18.05 12.05
N ILE A 885 5.84 -18.97 12.96
CA ILE A 885 5.38 -20.31 12.63
C ILE A 885 3.94 -20.42 13.14
N SER A 886 3.03 -20.86 12.30
CA SER A 886 1.62 -21.07 12.61
C SER A 886 1.15 -22.45 12.16
N LEU A 887 0.11 -22.95 12.80
CA LEU A 887 -0.52 -24.23 12.52
C LEU A 887 -1.95 -23.99 12.03
N ASN A 888 -2.33 -24.68 10.96
CA ASN A 888 -3.71 -24.82 10.53
C ASN A 888 -4.15 -26.27 10.70
N LEU A 889 -5.21 -26.52 11.44
CA LEU A 889 -5.86 -27.82 11.53
C LEU A 889 -7.10 -27.80 10.64
N GLY A 890 -7.18 -28.72 9.69
CA GLY A 890 -8.21 -28.72 8.66
C GLY A 890 -9.02 -30.02 8.62
N PHE A 891 -10.35 -29.87 8.55
CA PHE A 891 -11.28 -30.95 8.20
C PHE A 891 -12.04 -30.56 6.93
N HIS A 892 -12.02 -31.44 5.93
CA HIS A 892 -12.66 -31.21 4.65
C HIS A 892 -13.58 -32.39 4.33
N TYR A 893 -14.73 -32.05 3.73
CA TYR A 893 -15.73 -33.05 3.33
C TYR A 893 -16.30 -32.66 1.97
N ALA A 894 -16.51 -33.64 1.09
CA ALA A 894 -17.25 -33.48 -0.15
C ALA A 894 -18.17 -34.66 -0.40
N ALA A 895 -19.34 -34.39 -0.92
CA ALA A 895 -20.30 -35.37 -1.38
C ALA A 895 -20.73 -35.02 -2.81
N MET A 896 -20.69 -36.02 -3.69
CA MET A 896 -20.96 -35.89 -5.11
C MET A 896 -22.04 -36.84 -5.53
N HIS A 897 -23.14 -36.36 -6.04
CA HIS A 897 -24.22 -37.17 -6.61
C HIS A 897 -23.99 -37.34 -8.11
N THR A 898 -23.63 -38.54 -8.51
CA THR A 898 -23.17 -38.85 -9.86
C THR A 898 -23.80 -40.14 -10.37
N PHE A 899 -23.92 -40.29 -11.71
CA PHE A 899 -24.42 -41.48 -12.35
C PHE A 899 -23.38 -42.59 -12.28
N ASN A 900 -23.83 -43.77 -11.85
CA ASN A 900 -23.04 -45.00 -11.84
C ASN A 900 -23.51 -45.93 -12.96
N GLY A 901 -22.78 -46.05 -14.04
CA GLY A 901 -23.13 -46.88 -15.19
C GLY A 901 -23.23 -48.40 -14.88
N LYS A 902 -22.59 -48.88 -13.79
CA LYS A 902 -22.70 -50.29 -13.40
C LYS A 902 -24.02 -50.63 -12.76
N SER A 903 -24.61 -49.72 -12.02
CA SER A 903 -25.92 -49.90 -11.34
C SER A 903 -27.07 -49.21 -12.02
N ASP A 904 -26.82 -48.54 -13.17
CA ASP A 904 -27.76 -47.72 -13.93
C ASP A 904 -28.57 -46.76 -13.04
N SER A 905 -27.89 -46.18 -12.03
CA SER A 905 -28.53 -45.37 -10.98
C SER A 905 -27.62 -44.25 -10.54
N TYR A 906 -28.20 -43.21 -9.97
CA TYR A 906 -27.45 -42.14 -9.32
C TYR A 906 -27.10 -42.54 -7.89
N THR A 907 -25.83 -42.33 -7.52
CA THR A 907 -25.27 -42.62 -6.20
C THR A 907 -24.48 -41.47 -5.63
N TRP A 908 -24.42 -41.38 -4.30
CA TRP A 908 -23.59 -40.41 -3.59
C TRP A 908 -22.21 -40.98 -3.32
N GLN A 909 -21.20 -40.33 -3.86
CA GLN A 909 -19.81 -40.57 -3.49
C GLN A 909 -19.41 -39.56 -2.44
N LYS A 910 -18.82 -40.03 -1.32
CA LYS A 910 -18.41 -39.18 -0.21
C LYS A 910 -16.91 -39.28 -0.02
N VAL A 911 -16.27 -38.16 0.16
CA VAL A 911 -14.83 -38.07 0.39
C VAL A 911 -14.62 -37.09 1.55
N ASN A 912 -13.74 -37.42 2.49
CA ASN A 912 -13.30 -36.49 3.51
C ASN A 912 -11.78 -36.54 3.67
N SER A 913 -11.24 -35.55 4.30
CA SER A 913 -9.83 -35.53 4.73
C SER A 913 -9.69 -34.70 5.99
N PHE A 914 -8.76 -35.09 6.83
CA PHE A 914 -8.33 -34.32 7.98
C PHE A 914 -6.81 -34.22 8.00
N GLY A 915 -6.29 -33.13 8.56
CA GLY A 915 -4.86 -32.94 8.62
C GLY A 915 -4.49 -31.56 9.09
N GLY A 916 -3.30 -31.13 8.73
CA GLY A 916 -2.86 -29.81 9.09
C GLY A 916 -1.78 -29.26 8.16
N ASP A 917 -1.60 -27.95 8.26
CA ASP A 917 -0.56 -27.19 7.57
C ASP A 917 0.36 -26.54 8.62
N LEU A 918 1.65 -26.79 8.53
CA LEU A 918 2.64 -25.97 9.22
C LEU A 918 3.06 -24.85 8.28
N ILE A 919 2.85 -23.62 8.72
CA ILE A 919 3.00 -22.41 7.90
C ILE A 919 4.11 -21.54 8.50
N PHE A 920 5.09 -21.20 7.68
CA PHE A 920 6.22 -20.35 8.03
C PHE A 920 6.07 -19.02 7.30
N ASP A 921 5.98 -17.93 8.02
CA ASP A 921 6.11 -16.59 7.45
C ASP A 921 7.58 -16.26 7.36
N ILE A 922 8.08 -16.13 6.14
CA ILE A 922 9.50 -16.00 5.84
C ILE A 922 9.80 -14.74 5.01
N ASN A 923 10.95 -14.14 5.28
CA ASN A 923 11.54 -13.15 4.38
C ASN A 923 12.81 -13.72 3.75
N LEU A 924 12.91 -13.62 2.43
CA LEU A 924 14.06 -14.08 1.66
C LEU A 924 15.00 -12.89 1.40
N LEU A 925 16.33 -13.15 1.42
CA LEU A 925 17.36 -12.20 0.97
C LEU A 925 17.28 -10.81 1.62
N ARG A 926 16.86 -10.74 2.90
CA ARG A 926 16.63 -9.46 3.61
C ARG A 926 15.60 -8.54 2.96
N MET A 927 14.61 -9.12 2.29
CA MET A 927 13.49 -8.35 1.80
C MET A 927 12.69 -7.73 2.95
N PRO A 928 12.10 -6.53 2.76
CA PRO A 928 11.40 -5.82 3.82
C PRO A 928 10.13 -6.56 4.29
N ALA A 929 9.55 -6.13 5.40
CA ALA A 929 8.36 -6.74 6.00
C ALA A 929 7.19 -6.91 5.03
N ALA A 930 6.99 -5.97 4.11
CA ALA A 930 5.95 -6.03 3.09
C ALA A 930 6.11 -7.21 2.11
N ALA A 931 7.33 -7.75 1.96
CA ALA A 931 7.64 -8.88 1.09
C ALA A 931 7.68 -10.24 1.84
N THR A 932 6.97 -10.36 2.97
CA THR A 932 6.87 -11.62 3.71
C THR A 932 6.14 -12.66 2.88
N SER A 933 6.81 -13.77 2.61
CA SER A 933 6.30 -14.94 1.89
C SER A 933 5.89 -16.04 2.87
N THR A 934 5.10 -17.01 2.41
CA THR A 934 4.71 -18.15 3.24
C THR A 934 5.25 -19.45 2.66
N LEU A 935 5.93 -20.26 3.50
CA LEU A 935 6.22 -21.65 3.18
C LEU A 935 5.23 -22.51 3.94
N LYS A 936 4.48 -23.35 3.24
CA LYS A 936 3.46 -24.21 3.80
C LYS A 936 3.81 -25.67 3.59
N LEU A 937 3.86 -26.44 4.66
CA LEU A 937 4.02 -27.89 4.65
C LEU A 937 2.71 -28.52 5.12
N SER A 938 2.11 -29.36 4.28
CA SER A 938 0.76 -29.90 4.48
C SER A 938 0.80 -31.41 4.63
N LEU A 939 0.10 -31.93 5.62
CA LEU A 939 -0.10 -33.37 5.86
C LEU A 939 -1.60 -33.64 6.02
N TYR A 940 -2.18 -34.40 5.09
CA TYR A 940 -3.61 -34.74 5.08
C TYR A 940 -3.84 -36.22 4.86
N LYS A 941 -4.80 -36.79 5.59
CA LYS A 941 -5.26 -38.16 5.44
C LYS A 941 -6.66 -38.19 4.81
N PRO A 942 -6.77 -38.44 3.51
CA PRO A 942 -8.05 -38.54 2.83
C PRO A 942 -8.65 -39.94 2.98
N SER A 943 -9.98 -40.04 2.87
CA SER A 943 -10.71 -41.32 2.98
C SER A 943 -10.61 -42.20 1.74
N ASN A 944 -10.37 -41.61 0.55
CA ASN A 944 -10.35 -42.31 -0.73
C ASN A 944 -8.92 -42.61 -1.25
N ARG A 945 -7.91 -42.51 -0.37
CA ARG A 945 -6.50 -42.82 -0.74
C ARG A 945 -5.80 -43.44 0.48
N LYS A 946 -4.99 -44.47 0.25
CA LYS A 946 -4.17 -45.08 1.29
C LYS A 946 -3.05 -44.14 1.76
N GLY A 947 -2.84 -44.07 3.09
CA GLY A 947 -1.75 -43.32 3.69
C GLY A 947 -2.05 -41.84 3.88
N VAL A 948 -1.01 -41.11 4.24
CA VAL A 948 -1.00 -39.65 4.45
C VAL A 948 -0.42 -38.99 3.21
N HIS A 949 -1.05 -37.95 2.76
CA HIS A 949 -0.56 -37.14 1.64
C HIS A 949 0.22 -35.93 2.14
N PHE A 950 1.48 -35.84 1.74
CA PHE A 950 2.35 -34.69 1.96
C PHE A 950 2.34 -33.76 0.75
N SER A 951 2.28 -32.48 0.99
CA SER A 951 2.54 -31.45 -0.03
C SER A 951 3.25 -30.25 0.58
N ALA A 952 4.09 -29.61 -0.22
CA ALA A 952 4.75 -28.36 0.13
C ALA A 952 4.39 -27.28 -0.89
N GLY A 953 4.19 -26.06 -0.41
CA GLY A 953 3.86 -24.93 -1.27
C GLY A 953 4.49 -23.64 -0.74
N VAL A 954 4.81 -22.73 -1.66
CA VAL A 954 5.29 -21.39 -1.32
C VAL A 954 4.26 -20.39 -1.80
N GLY A 955 3.81 -19.53 -0.88
CA GLY A 955 2.97 -18.39 -1.18
C GLY A 955 3.81 -17.12 -1.11
N PHE A 956 3.68 -16.26 -2.09
CA PHE A 956 4.32 -14.96 -2.10
C PHE A 956 3.30 -13.87 -1.72
N PRO A 957 3.73 -12.75 -1.12
CA PRO A 957 2.83 -11.64 -0.84
C PRO A 957 2.28 -11.10 -2.17
N ILE A 958 0.99 -10.92 -2.19
CA ILE A 958 0.25 -10.42 -3.36
C ILE A 958 -0.07 -8.95 -3.14
#